data_e74eb209353e75c7cf49503680d9686c
#
_entry.id   e74eb209353e75c7cf49503680d9686c
#
_cell.length_a   1.000
_cell.length_b   1.000
_cell.length_c   1.000
_cell.angle_alpha   90.00
_cell.angle_beta   90.00
_cell.angle_gamma   90.00
#
_symmetry.space_group_name_H-M   'P 1'
#
loop_
_entity.id
_entity.type
_entity.pdbx_description
1 polymer ?
#
loop_
_entity_poly.entity_id
_entity_poly.type
_entity_poly.pdbx_seq_one_letter_code
_entity_poly.pdbx_strand_id
1 'polypeptide(L)'
;MKNIFKQTPDSSKTICLLLFFLLAFVQQSHAQRITRQYNNVSFSEALKDLNARQHKYTINFVYDELEDFKVTKSIRNMSVPNAIMQLIGFYPIRMTQVEDNIMVECTQKSTLRYKGRIVDERGNASEYATIALLSPIDSTIVGQGVSNENGYFVIPSNYRKVLARITYIGYKTVNRIFNNTEMGIIRLQPKTMTVKGVVVKGKRNTVKVGLNKITVDVAHSYLQYMGKVTDVLGMIPGLTSDLQLLEGGTPTFVLNGRPVSMAELKAIPASQVNKIVVDSNPTAEYSASNKGVVYITTKTALGNTLSTELSNTSIFARNYVDMANVSINEKYKKVSNILTAGFSYLSTTQIDKTTETVFLPQKAIESAKERHTIGNARTFEWFYSMNWEISRQQSFGFQYTGNIGNTHIKEPTRQTMNGTEMTFNQKKRGADYLHSASVNYRNEIDSTRTLSIIADYAQNHSDETGLAATVPAVATASEGKYHIGGTRLSYNSRRKWANVSMGLFFSTMNNKGNYAYNADVETYDTHESLYGAYLSLSRQFSSFYLQGGLRMEADRRKLETGVSGTFTDSTEWKLFPNLVAKKQLTAKSSVSLSVGQTIGRPSFSNLNPGLYYYDAISYKVGNPQLKPNVTTNIKLSYNYGNLLASVAYNRSKDRIVDLPFWTETSVDNKNIKFMPVNFNKSENIVATALYNFSIGPVQVDLTGSFVQPFVKANYLGEEHSWNKASWDINANAQWPLNNHSILVFDAYFDSGGTSTLFDHKSWWTMDLVYILRIMKGKLNLTVAANDIFHTDRSNNWTMKYDNIRTTMDTNGDTQRLVVKLSYNFGTLKLDNTKKSASKDFLNRL
;
A
#
# COMPACT_ATOMS: atom_id res chain seq x y z
N MET A 1 15.99 53.84 0.60
CA MET A 1 16.54 52.63 1.11
C MET A 1 16.54 52.61 2.63
N LYS A 2 15.44 52.41 3.27
CA LYS A 2 15.23 52.06 4.70
C LYS A 2 13.73 51.80 4.85
N ASN A 3 13.34 50.67 5.43
CA ASN A 3 11.99 50.19 5.72
C ASN A 3 11.39 49.23 4.70
N ILE A 4 11.93 47.96 4.68
CA ILE A 4 11.16 46.75 4.43
C ILE A 4 11.81 45.64 5.30
N PHE A 5 11.60 45.69 6.60
CA PHE A 5 11.79 44.59 7.51
C PHE A 5 10.88 44.82 8.72
N LYS A 6 9.61 44.49 8.56
CA LYS A 6 8.74 44.23 9.73
C LYS A 6 7.68 43.22 9.33
N GLN A 7 7.69 42.13 10.15
CA GLN A 7 6.67 41.11 10.27
C GLN A 7 6.81 39.90 9.33
N THR A 8 7.71 38.97 9.72
CA THR A 8 7.49 37.53 9.54
C THR A 8 7.28 36.91 10.93
N PRO A 9 6.29 36.02 11.11
CA PRO A 9 6.04 35.41 12.41
C PRO A 9 7.16 34.42 12.75
N ASP A 10 7.43 34.26 14.03
CA ASP A 10 8.50 33.50 14.72
C ASP A 10 8.57 31.96 14.47
N SER A 11 8.11 31.46 13.33
CA SER A 11 8.16 30.02 13.02
C SER A 11 9.57 29.49 12.72
N SER A 12 10.49 30.35 12.27
CA SER A 12 11.87 29.93 12.00
C SER A 12 12.68 29.67 13.26
N LYS A 13 12.42 30.40 14.33
CA LYS A 13 13.12 30.23 15.64
C LYS A 13 12.66 28.95 16.35
N THR A 14 11.40 28.57 16.20
CA THR A 14 10.85 27.36 16.79
C THR A 14 11.39 26.10 16.10
N ILE A 15 11.57 26.14 14.78
CA ILE A 15 12.17 25.04 14.01
C ILE A 15 13.67 24.90 14.32
N CYS A 16 14.40 25.99 14.46
CA CYS A 16 15.80 25.97 14.87
C CYS A 16 15.97 25.46 16.32
N LEU A 17 15.07 25.79 17.22
CA LEU A 17 15.08 25.29 18.61
C LEU A 17 14.79 23.79 18.69
N LEU A 18 13.86 23.29 17.89
CA LEU A 18 13.56 21.87 17.78
C LEU A 18 14.73 21.06 17.17
N LEU A 19 15.40 21.61 16.16
CA LEU A 19 16.62 21.03 15.58
C LEU A 19 17.81 21.08 16.56
N PHE A 20 17.93 22.13 17.38
CA PHE A 20 18.97 22.24 18.41
C PHE A 20 18.71 21.28 19.58
N PHE A 21 17.47 21.06 19.98
CA PHE A 21 17.12 20.03 20.98
C PHE A 21 17.33 18.61 20.48
N LEU A 22 17.13 18.33 19.19
CA LEU A 22 17.45 17.03 18.59
C LEU A 22 18.96 16.75 18.50
N LEU A 23 19.79 17.79 18.34
CA LEU A 23 21.24 17.68 18.32
C LEU A 23 21.88 17.59 19.73
N ALA A 24 21.21 18.08 20.78
CA ALA A 24 21.73 18.07 22.14
C ALA A 24 21.60 16.72 22.87
N PHE A 25 20.89 15.71 22.32
CA PHE A 25 20.75 14.39 22.93
C PHE A 25 21.74 13.33 22.41
N VAL A 26 22.75 13.73 21.65
CA VAL A 26 23.87 12.84 21.33
C VAL A 26 24.97 13.06 22.37
N GLN A 27 24.74 12.66 23.60
CA GLN A 27 25.85 12.37 24.51
C GLN A 27 26.53 11.08 24.04
N GLN A 28 27.64 11.22 23.35
CA GLN A 28 28.58 10.13 23.11
C GLN A 28 29.16 9.68 24.44
N SER A 29 28.63 8.59 25.00
CA SER A 29 29.41 7.81 25.93
C SER A 29 30.61 7.23 25.19
N HIS A 30 31.81 7.69 25.47
CA HIS A 30 33.05 7.09 24.97
C HIS A 30 33.25 5.70 25.61
N ALA A 31 32.50 4.72 25.18
CA ALA A 31 32.81 3.34 25.45
C ALA A 31 34.07 2.96 24.69
N GLN A 32 35.10 2.49 25.39
CA GLN A 32 36.34 1.99 24.80
C GLN A 32 36.01 0.94 23.73
N ARG A 33 36.44 1.20 22.48
CA ARG A 33 36.15 0.35 21.34
C ARG A 33 37.41 -0.42 20.93
N ILE A 34 37.23 -1.71 20.63
CA ILE A 34 38.29 -2.65 20.29
C ILE A 34 38.27 -2.96 18.81
N THR A 35 39.46 -2.98 18.21
CA THR A 35 39.70 -3.52 16.88
C THR A 35 40.77 -4.60 16.98
N ARG A 36 40.43 -5.84 16.57
CA ARG A 36 41.33 -7.00 16.69
C ARG A 36 40.96 -8.07 15.66
N GLN A 37 41.96 -8.79 15.20
CA GLN A 37 41.79 -9.97 14.37
C GLN A 37 42.37 -11.19 15.10
N TYR A 38 41.54 -12.21 15.23
CA TYR A 38 41.94 -13.53 15.76
C TYR A 38 41.91 -14.53 14.61
N ASN A 39 42.89 -15.41 14.56
CA ASN A 39 42.99 -16.46 13.57
C ASN A 39 43.36 -17.78 14.26
N ASN A 40 42.38 -18.68 14.37
CA ASN A 40 42.51 -19.99 15.02
C ASN A 40 43.08 -19.94 16.45
N VAL A 41 42.79 -18.89 17.22
CA VAL A 41 43.23 -18.68 18.59
C VAL A 41 42.23 -19.35 19.52
N SER A 42 42.68 -19.90 20.71
CA SER A 42 41.70 -20.40 21.67
C SER A 42 40.80 -19.29 22.21
N PHE A 43 39.58 -19.65 22.58
CA PHE A 43 38.61 -18.67 23.07
C PHE A 43 39.14 -18.06 24.40
N SER A 44 39.76 -18.87 25.24
CA SER A 44 40.41 -18.43 26.48
C SER A 44 41.50 -17.39 26.23
N GLU A 45 42.40 -17.63 25.27
CA GLU A 45 43.44 -16.66 24.88
C GLU A 45 42.82 -15.38 24.28
N ALA A 46 41.75 -15.49 23.49
CA ALA A 46 41.08 -14.32 22.95
C ALA A 46 40.46 -13.47 24.07
N LEU A 47 39.83 -14.09 25.07
CA LEU A 47 39.29 -13.36 26.23
C LEU A 47 40.38 -12.72 27.08
N LYS A 48 41.53 -13.40 27.26
CA LYS A 48 42.70 -12.87 27.96
C LYS A 48 43.27 -11.65 27.24
N ASP A 49 43.40 -11.69 25.90
CA ASP A 49 43.84 -10.55 25.09
C ASP A 49 42.87 -9.38 25.18
N LEU A 50 41.53 -9.64 25.13
CA LEU A 50 40.53 -8.62 25.34
C LEU A 50 40.61 -7.99 26.74
N ASN A 51 40.77 -8.80 27.77
CA ASN A 51 40.86 -8.33 29.16
C ASN A 51 42.10 -7.46 29.41
N ALA A 52 43.24 -7.81 28.79
CA ALA A 52 44.47 -7.04 28.88
C ALA A 52 44.46 -5.68 28.18
N ARG A 53 43.51 -5.46 27.24
CA ARG A 53 43.44 -4.26 26.38
C ARG A 53 42.37 -3.27 26.76
N GLN A 54 41.61 -3.55 27.79
CA GLN A 54 40.53 -2.69 28.25
C GLN A 54 40.61 -2.54 29.78
N HIS A 55 40.05 -1.48 30.31
CA HIS A 55 40.11 -1.17 31.74
C HIS A 55 38.74 -0.98 32.37
N LYS A 56 37.65 -1.07 31.56
CA LYS A 56 36.30 -0.84 32.04
C LYS A 56 35.64 -2.08 32.61
N TYR A 57 35.88 -3.24 32.01
CA TYR A 57 35.20 -4.48 32.38
C TYR A 57 36.16 -5.47 33.00
N THR A 58 35.69 -6.22 34.00
CA THR A 58 36.38 -7.42 34.51
C THR A 58 35.78 -8.64 33.81
N ILE A 59 36.58 -9.33 32.96
CA ILE A 59 36.12 -10.51 32.23
C ILE A 59 36.55 -11.75 33.03
N ASN A 60 35.58 -12.45 33.60
CA ASN A 60 35.75 -13.65 34.39
C ASN A 60 35.41 -14.90 33.56
N PHE A 61 36.29 -15.87 33.51
CA PHE A 61 36.10 -17.14 32.80
C PHE A 61 37.01 -18.22 33.35
N VAL A 62 36.62 -19.48 33.16
CA VAL A 62 37.46 -20.63 33.49
C VAL A 62 38.26 -21.01 32.24
N TYR A 63 39.56 -20.89 32.30
CA TYR A 63 40.47 -21.06 31.17
C TYR A 63 40.31 -22.42 30.48
N ASP A 64 40.35 -23.52 31.22
CA ASP A 64 40.28 -24.89 30.72
C ASP A 64 38.91 -25.24 30.15
N GLU A 65 37.85 -24.53 30.56
CA GLU A 65 36.51 -24.74 30.00
C GLU A 65 36.37 -24.20 28.58
N LEU A 66 37.16 -23.21 28.19
CA LEU A 66 37.03 -22.48 26.95
C LEU A 66 38.23 -22.66 26.00
N GLU A 67 39.30 -23.36 26.43
CA GLU A 67 40.53 -23.49 25.68
C GLU A 67 40.38 -24.25 24.35
N ASP A 68 39.53 -25.27 24.33
CA ASP A 68 39.31 -26.10 23.13
C ASP A 68 38.56 -25.36 22.01
N PHE A 69 37.77 -24.32 22.35
CA PHE A 69 37.02 -23.55 21.35
C PHE A 69 37.98 -22.61 20.61
N LYS A 70 38.07 -22.76 19.29
CA LYS A 70 38.97 -21.96 18.46
C LYS A 70 38.18 -20.86 17.72
N VAL A 71 38.64 -19.61 17.78
CA VAL A 71 38.00 -18.45 17.18
C VAL A 71 38.85 -17.89 16.04
N THR A 72 38.17 -17.58 14.93
CA THR A 72 38.73 -16.87 13.78
C THR A 72 37.75 -15.75 13.43
N LYS A 73 38.03 -14.54 13.91
CA LYS A 73 37.15 -13.40 13.77
C LYS A 73 37.88 -12.10 13.65
N SER A 74 37.34 -11.17 12.86
CA SER A 74 37.80 -9.79 12.80
C SER A 74 36.81 -8.88 13.54
N ILE A 75 37.25 -8.37 14.68
CA ILE A 75 36.54 -7.38 15.48
C ILE A 75 36.97 -6.00 14.99
N ARG A 76 36.01 -5.15 14.62
CA ARG A 76 36.30 -3.79 14.15
C ARG A 76 35.45 -2.78 14.90
N ASN A 77 36.11 -1.90 15.66
CA ASN A 77 35.48 -0.78 16.35
C ASN A 77 34.25 -1.18 17.19
N MET A 78 34.37 -2.23 18.02
CA MET A 78 33.28 -2.77 18.84
C MET A 78 33.49 -2.48 20.32
N SER A 79 32.41 -2.41 21.10
CA SER A 79 32.46 -2.45 22.55
C SER A 79 32.87 -3.85 23.00
N VAL A 80 33.50 -3.97 24.21
CA VAL A 80 33.96 -5.24 24.76
C VAL A 80 32.86 -6.30 24.83
N PRO A 81 31.64 -6.02 25.36
CA PRO A 81 30.57 -7.00 25.36
C PRO A 81 30.19 -7.47 23.95
N ASN A 82 30.11 -6.56 22.99
CA ASN A 82 29.79 -6.93 21.61
C ASN A 82 30.90 -7.74 20.93
N ALA A 83 32.17 -7.45 21.26
CA ALA A 83 33.32 -8.21 20.81
C ALA A 83 33.24 -9.66 21.31
N ILE A 84 32.98 -9.84 22.62
CA ILE A 84 32.80 -11.17 23.22
C ILE A 84 31.64 -11.92 22.59
N MET A 85 30.49 -11.26 22.39
CA MET A 85 29.33 -11.87 21.74
C MET A 85 29.62 -12.30 20.28
N GLN A 86 30.45 -11.52 19.58
CA GLN A 86 30.87 -11.91 18.23
C GLN A 86 31.82 -13.11 18.24
N LEU A 87 32.72 -13.21 19.25
CA LEU A 87 33.59 -14.35 19.41
C LEU A 87 32.82 -15.63 19.78
N ILE A 88 31.78 -15.52 20.62
CA ILE A 88 30.95 -16.66 21.02
C ILE A 88 30.34 -17.34 19.80
N GLY A 89 29.78 -16.56 18.86
CA GLY A 89 29.21 -17.10 17.62
C GLY A 89 28.17 -18.19 17.89
N PHE A 90 28.46 -19.41 17.44
CA PHE A 90 27.58 -20.59 17.60
C PHE A 90 28.08 -21.58 18.68
N TYR A 91 29.11 -21.22 19.40
CA TYR A 91 29.59 -22.09 20.49
C TYR A 91 28.59 -22.13 21.66
N PRO A 92 28.52 -23.23 22.41
CA PRO A 92 27.67 -23.35 23.59
C PRO A 92 28.29 -22.56 24.78
N ILE A 93 28.53 -21.29 24.55
CA ILE A 93 29.14 -20.35 25.51
C ILE A 93 28.13 -19.23 25.76
N ARG A 94 27.98 -18.86 27.02
CA ARG A 94 27.10 -17.79 27.45
C ARG A 94 27.93 -16.66 28.05
N MET A 95 27.61 -15.44 27.73
CA MET A 95 28.07 -14.26 28.39
C MET A 95 26.95 -13.69 29.25
N THR A 96 27.24 -13.40 30.49
CA THR A 96 26.36 -12.68 31.41
C THR A 96 27.11 -11.44 31.88
N GLN A 97 26.44 -10.27 31.74
CA GLN A 97 27.01 -9.00 32.20
C GLN A 97 26.16 -8.43 33.34
N VAL A 98 26.81 -8.07 34.43
CA VAL A 98 26.22 -7.36 35.57
C VAL A 98 27.15 -6.18 35.83
N GLU A 99 26.68 -4.95 35.53
CA GLU A 99 27.47 -3.72 35.55
C GLU A 99 28.75 -3.85 34.71
N ASP A 100 29.93 -3.69 35.33
CA ASP A 100 31.23 -3.81 34.67
C ASP A 100 31.84 -5.22 34.79
N ASN A 101 31.13 -6.19 35.37
CA ASN A 101 31.59 -7.59 35.44
C ASN A 101 30.93 -8.41 34.30
N ILE A 102 31.79 -9.09 33.54
CA ILE A 102 31.38 -9.99 32.47
C ILE A 102 31.80 -11.39 32.84
N MET A 103 30.84 -12.31 32.93
CA MET A 103 31.06 -13.72 33.14
C MET A 103 30.88 -14.47 31.82
N VAL A 104 31.86 -15.27 31.42
CA VAL A 104 31.83 -16.10 30.22
C VAL A 104 32.02 -17.54 30.60
N GLU A 105 31.02 -18.39 30.34
CA GLU A 105 30.99 -19.79 30.74
C GLU A 105 30.48 -20.71 29.64
N CYS A 106 30.97 -21.96 29.63
CA CYS A 106 30.37 -22.99 28.76
C CYS A 106 29.03 -23.44 29.34
N THR A 107 27.98 -23.40 28.52
CA THR A 107 26.63 -23.80 28.96
C THR A 107 26.40 -25.30 29.00
N GLN A 108 27.31 -26.08 28.39
CA GLN A 108 27.25 -27.54 28.34
C GLN A 108 28.42 -28.11 29.16
N LYS A 109 28.19 -28.40 30.42
CA LYS A 109 29.19 -29.02 31.32
C LYS A 109 29.26 -30.52 31.07
N SER A 110 30.34 -30.99 30.51
CA SER A 110 30.58 -32.42 30.26
C SER A 110 32.06 -32.76 30.39
N THR A 111 32.31 -34.02 30.73
CA THR A 111 33.67 -34.50 30.93
C THR A 111 34.42 -34.81 29.64
N LEU A 112 33.73 -34.99 28.55
CA LEU A 112 34.29 -35.32 27.25
C LEU A 112 33.95 -34.24 26.23
N ARG A 113 34.89 -33.93 25.34
CA ARG A 113 34.75 -32.96 24.28
C ARG A 113 35.11 -33.56 22.93
N TYR A 114 34.12 -33.82 22.09
CA TYR A 114 34.33 -34.31 20.75
C TYR A 114 34.76 -33.18 19.84
N LYS A 115 35.95 -33.28 19.24
CA LYS A 115 36.52 -32.27 18.36
C LYS A 115 37.01 -32.86 17.06
N GLY A 116 36.95 -32.05 16.00
CA GLY A 116 37.32 -32.44 14.66
C GLY A 116 37.23 -31.31 13.68
N ARG A 117 37.49 -31.60 12.41
CA ARG A 117 37.39 -30.63 11.32
C ARG A 117 36.58 -31.22 10.16
N ILE A 118 35.66 -30.42 9.66
CA ILE A 118 34.82 -30.78 8.50
C ILE A 118 35.35 -30.06 7.27
N VAL A 119 35.56 -30.82 6.20
CA VAL A 119 36.04 -30.30 4.92
C VAL A 119 35.19 -30.83 3.77
N ASP A 120 35.14 -30.09 2.65
CA ASP A 120 34.56 -30.55 1.41
C ASP A 120 35.41 -31.62 0.70
N GLU A 121 35.02 -32.05 -0.48
CA GLU A 121 35.75 -33.01 -1.32
C GLU A 121 37.13 -32.51 -1.75
N ARG A 122 37.34 -31.18 -1.79
CA ARG A 122 38.58 -30.54 -2.20
C ARG A 122 39.49 -30.22 -1.01
N GLY A 123 39.05 -30.46 0.21
CA GLY A 123 39.79 -30.17 1.43
C GLY A 123 39.59 -28.77 1.99
N ASN A 124 38.67 -27.96 1.41
CA ASN A 124 38.32 -26.64 1.93
C ASN A 124 37.45 -26.79 3.18
N ALA A 125 37.54 -25.85 4.08
CA ALA A 125 36.71 -25.83 5.29
C ALA A 125 35.22 -25.75 4.97
N SER A 126 34.40 -26.60 5.58
CA SER A 126 32.93 -26.54 5.51
C SER A 126 32.43 -25.80 6.75
N GLU A 127 32.18 -24.51 6.60
CA GLU A 127 31.68 -23.67 7.70
C GLU A 127 30.19 -23.93 7.97
N TYR A 128 29.81 -23.91 9.25
CA TYR A 128 28.42 -24.07 9.70
C TYR A 128 27.76 -25.41 9.31
N ALA A 129 28.54 -26.46 9.10
CA ALA A 129 28.03 -27.82 9.00
C ALA A 129 27.43 -28.22 10.34
N THR A 130 26.25 -28.81 10.36
CA THR A 130 25.56 -29.24 11.58
C THR A 130 26.07 -30.63 12.02
N ILE A 131 26.44 -30.78 13.27
CA ILE A 131 26.89 -32.04 13.88
C ILE A 131 25.95 -32.36 15.04
N ALA A 132 25.33 -33.54 15.01
CA ALA A 132 24.57 -34.14 16.11
C ALA A 132 25.28 -35.39 16.56
N LEU A 133 25.65 -35.45 17.83
CA LEU A 133 26.11 -36.66 18.49
C LEU A 133 24.92 -37.40 19.06
N LEU A 134 24.73 -38.64 18.67
CA LEU A 134 23.60 -39.48 19.06
C LEU A 134 24.10 -40.66 19.88
N SER A 135 23.32 -41.09 20.83
CA SER A 135 23.52 -42.37 21.50
C SER A 135 23.36 -43.51 20.48
N PRO A 136 24.34 -44.45 20.40
CA PRO A 136 24.25 -45.57 19.46
C PRO A 136 23.15 -46.56 19.81
N ILE A 137 22.56 -46.47 21.01
CA ILE A 137 21.56 -47.42 21.51
C ILE A 137 20.17 -47.02 21.08
N ASP A 138 19.80 -45.75 21.30
CA ASP A 138 18.43 -45.25 21.12
C ASP A 138 18.33 -44.04 20.18
N SER A 139 19.48 -43.59 19.63
CA SER A 139 19.56 -42.43 18.73
C SER A 139 19.10 -41.12 19.38
N THR A 140 19.06 -41.01 20.68
CA THR A 140 18.85 -39.72 21.39
C THR A 140 20.01 -38.77 21.17
N ILE A 141 19.75 -37.48 21.09
CA ILE A 141 20.81 -36.46 20.95
C ILE A 141 21.54 -36.29 22.28
N VAL A 142 22.83 -36.58 22.30
CA VAL A 142 23.71 -36.47 23.47
C VAL A 142 24.73 -35.35 23.37
N GLY A 143 24.70 -34.60 22.29
CA GLY A 143 25.45 -33.39 22.03
C GLY A 143 25.18 -32.86 20.65
N GLN A 144 25.30 -31.54 20.44
CA GLN A 144 25.11 -30.94 19.13
C GLN A 144 25.89 -29.63 18.99
N GLY A 145 26.23 -29.29 17.77
CA GLY A 145 26.91 -28.04 17.42
C GLY A 145 27.06 -27.85 15.93
N VAL A 146 27.80 -26.82 15.57
CA VAL A 146 28.15 -26.51 14.18
C VAL A 146 29.66 -26.26 14.06
N SER A 147 30.21 -26.48 12.85
CA SER A 147 31.58 -26.14 12.56
C SER A 147 31.75 -24.62 12.41
N ASN A 148 32.90 -24.09 12.79
CA ASN A 148 33.29 -22.69 12.60
C ASN A 148 33.75 -22.39 11.16
N GLU A 149 34.19 -21.17 10.89
CA GLU A 149 34.63 -20.71 9.57
C GLU A 149 35.83 -21.49 9.01
N ASN A 150 36.62 -22.14 9.85
CA ASN A 150 37.74 -23.00 9.46
C ASN A 150 37.35 -24.50 9.43
N GLY A 151 36.07 -24.80 9.60
CA GLY A 151 35.52 -26.16 9.62
C GLY A 151 35.74 -26.90 10.96
N TYR A 152 36.34 -26.29 11.98
CA TYR A 152 36.54 -26.92 13.28
C TYR A 152 35.26 -26.91 14.12
N PHE A 153 35.06 -27.94 14.92
CA PHE A 153 33.95 -28.03 15.88
C PHE A 153 34.43 -28.63 17.20
N VAL A 154 33.75 -28.26 18.28
CA VAL A 154 33.90 -28.82 19.63
C VAL A 154 32.51 -29.03 20.20
N ILE A 155 32.17 -30.28 20.54
CA ILE A 155 30.88 -30.66 21.07
C ILE A 155 31.06 -31.43 22.39
N PRO A 156 30.60 -30.83 23.50
CA PRO A 156 30.57 -31.52 24.78
C PRO A 156 29.59 -32.69 24.81
N SER A 157 29.96 -33.80 25.43
CA SER A 157 29.09 -34.95 25.67
C SER A 157 29.60 -35.80 26.86
N ASN A 158 28.68 -36.46 27.56
CA ASN A 158 29.04 -37.37 28.65
C ASN A 158 29.17 -38.85 28.20
N TYR A 159 29.00 -39.10 26.91
CA TYR A 159 29.03 -40.46 26.35
C TYR A 159 30.40 -40.72 25.70
N ARG A 160 31.00 -41.89 26.04
CA ARG A 160 32.31 -42.28 25.46
C ARG A 160 32.17 -42.87 24.04
N LYS A 161 30.97 -43.30 23.64
CA LYS A 161 30.72 -43.82 22.32
C LYS A 161 29.51 -43.09 21.76
N VAL A 162 29.66 -42.45 20.58
CA VAL A 162 28.63 -41.63 19.95
C VAL A 162 28.51 -41.97 18.48
N LEU A 163 27.29 -41.87 17.94
CA LEU A 163 27.00 -41.84 16.50
C LEU A 163 26.96 -40.40 16.08
N ALA A 164 27.97 -39.93 15.37
CA ALA A 164 27.97 -38.58 14.83
C ALA A 164 27.17 -38.56 13.49
N ARG A 165 26.16 -37.73 13.46
CA ARG A 165 25.40 -37.37 12.26
C ARG A 165 25.75 -35.96 11.83
N ILE A 166 26.41 -35.86 10.65
CA ILE A 166 26.90 -34.60 10.13
C ILE A 166 26.12 -34.29 8.87
N THR A 167 25.49 -33.10 8.82
CA THR A 167 24.69 -32.63 7.71
C THR A 167 25.20 -31.29 7.22
N TYR A 168 25.29 -31.16 5.91
CA TYR A 168 25.65 -29.91 5.24
C TYR A 168 24.88 -29.80 3.93
N ILE A 169 24.47 -28.57 3.58
CA ILE A 169 23.63 -28.34 2.39
C ILE A 169 24.42 -28.71 1.13
N GLY A 170 23.84 -29.57 0.28
CA GLY A 170 24.49 -30.03 -0.96
C GLY A 170 25.37 -31.27 -0.81
N TYR A 171 25.51 -31.84 0.40
CA TYR A 171 26.36 -32.97 0.71
C TYR A 171 25.58 -34.17 1.26
N LYS A 172 26.14 -35.36 1.11
CA LYS A 172 25.59 -36.59 1.73
C LYS A 172 25.74 -36.50 3.22
N THR A 173 24.70 -36.88 3.98
CA THR A 173 24.77 -36.99 5.44
C THR A 173 25.81 -38.04 5.82
N VAL A 174 26.79 -37.68 6.67
CA VAL A 174 27.76 -38.61 7.24
C VAL A 174 27.19 -39.12 8.56
N ASN A 175 27.07 -40.46 8.68
CA ASN A 175 26.74 -41.15 9.92
C ASN A 175 27.92 -42.05 10.25
N ARG A 176 28.63 -41.75 11.37
CA ARG A 176 29.83 -42.53 11.78
C ARG A 176 29.90 -42.66 13.28
N ILE A 177 30.24 -43.85 13.75
CA ILE A 177 30.44 -44.09 15.19
C ILE A 177 31.86 -43.72 15.56
N PHE A 178 31.99 -42.99 16.66
CA PHE A 178 33.28 -42.61 17.27
C PHE A 178 33.34 -43.13 18.70
N ASN A 179 34.49 -43.73 19.04
CA ASN A 179 34.80 -44.19 20.37
C ASN A 179 35.90 -43.31 21.06
N ASN A 180 36.40 -42.35 20.33
CA ASN A 180 37.41 -41.39 20.75
C ASN A 180 36.88 -39.94 20.55
N THR A 181 37.28 -39.05 21.41
CA THR A 181 36.92 -37.62 21.37
C THR A 181 37.59 -36.84 20.23
N GLU A 182 38.77 -37.34 19.75
CA GLU A 182 39.40 -36.79 18.53
C GLU A 182 38.79 -37.47 17.30
N MET A 183 37.90 -36.74 16.61
CA MET A 183 37.18 -37.27 15.43
C MET A 183 37.97 -37.06 14.13
N GLY A 184 39.08 -36.28 14.18
CA GLY A 184 39.94 -36.01 13.04
C GLY A 184 39.27 -35.16 11.94
N ILE A 185 39.77 -35.37 10.71
CA ILE A 185 39.23 -34.66 9.53
C ILE A 185 38.09 -35.52 8.94
N ILE A 186 36.92 -34.92 8.82
CA ILE A 186 35.75 -35.54 8.24
C ILE A 186 35.49 -34.88 6.89
N ARG A 187 35.66 -35.66 5.82
CA ARG A 187 35.47 -35.20 4.46
C ARG A 187 34.02 -35.46 3.98
N LEU A 188 33.34 -34.41 3.54
CA LEU A 188 32.00 -34.50 3.01
C LEU A 188 32.02 -34.90 1.53
N GLN A 189 31.04 -35.70 1.13
CA GLN A 189 30.83 -36.10 -0.28
C GLN A 189 29.65 -35.33 -0.88
N PRO A 190 29.80 -34.70 -2.06
CA PRO A 190 28.70 -34.03 -2.72
C PRO A 190 27.52 -34.98 -2.92
N LYS A 191 26.33 -34.51 -2.64
CA LYS A 191 25.09 -35.20 -2.97
C LYS A 191 24.69 -34.73 -4.38
N THR A 192 24.88 -35.57 -5.39
CA THR A 192 24.24 -35.36 -6.68
C THR A 192 22.72 -35.39 -6.46
N MET A 193 22.13 -34.23 -6.32
CA MET A 193 20.69 -34.12 -6.35
C MET A 193 20.26 -34.24 -7.82
N THR A 194 19.97 -35.45 -8.26
CA THR A 194 18.87 -35.61 -9.21
C THR A 194 17.64 -35.17 -8.44
N VAL A 195 17.21 -33.95 -8.68
CA VAL A 195 15.91 -33.47 -8.21
C VAL A 195 14.88 -34.26 -9.02
N LYS A 196 14.53 -35.47 -8.56
CA LYS A 196 13.18 -35.99 -8.79
C LYS A 196 12.32 -34.98 -8.04
N GLY A 197 11.74 -34.04 -8.80
CA GLY A 197 10.74 -33.13 -8.26
C GLY A 197 9.70 -33.97 -7.55
N VAL A 198 9.75 -33.98 -6.23
CA VAL A 198 8.57 -34.28 -5.45
C VAL A 198 7.68 -33.08 -5.69
N VAL A 199 6.83 -33.21 -6.71
CA VAL A 199 5.66 -32.35 -6.87
C VAL A 199 4.80 -32.67 -5.65
N VAL A 200 5.06 -31.96 -4.55
CA VAL A 200 4.08 -31.83 -3.49
C VAL A 200 2.95 -31.02 -4.12
N LYS A 201 1.96 -31.74 -4.66
CA LYS A 201 0.64 -31.20 -5.03
C LYS A 201 -0.13 -30.85 -3.75
N GLY A 202 0.44 -30.08 -2.88
CA GLY A 202 -0.29 -29.30 -1.90
C GLY A 202 -0.91 -28.13 -2.66
N LYS A 203 -2.24 -28.14 -2.85
CA LYS A 203 -2.98 -26.96 -3.31
C LYS A 203 -2.65 -25.82 -2.32
N ARG A 204 -1.69 -24.96 -2.67
CA ARG A 204 -1.51 -23.69 -1.94
C ARG A 204 -2.65 -22.79 -2.37
N ASN A 205 -3.56 -22.51 -1.46
CA ASN A 205 -4.54 -21.46 -1.69
C ASN A 205 -3.81 -20.15 -1.89
N THR A 206 -3.91 -19.58 -3.07
CA THR A 206 -3.35 -18.28 -3.44
C THR A 206 -3.92 -17.18 -2.54
N VAL A 207 -5.19 -17.29 -2.18
CA VAL A 207 -5.92 -16.37 -1.32
C VAL A 207 -6.18 -17.06 0.02
N LYS A 208 -5.80 -16.38 1.10
CA LYS A 208 -6.14 -16.76 2.47
C LYS A 208 -7.03 -15.70 3.06
N VAL A 209 -8.23 -16.08 3.39
CA VAL A 209 -9.21 -15.21 4.05
C VAL A 209 -9.05 -15.37 5.55
N GLY A 210 -8.80 -14.25 6.23
CA GLY A 210 -8.69 -14.18 7.69
C GLY A 210 -9.60 -13.10 8.25
N LEU A 211 -9.60 -12.96 9.57
CA LEU A 211 -10.38 -11.93 10.25
C LEU A 211 -10.00 -10.52 9.76
N ASN A 212 -10.91 -9.90 8.99
CA ASN A 212 -10.75 -8.55 8.41
C ASN A 212 -9.51 -8.36 7.54
N LYS A 213 -8.83 -9.45 7.17
CA LYS A 213 -7.64 -9.43 6.32
C LYS A 213 -7.73 -10.50 5.26
N ILE A 214 -7.54 -10.09 4.03
CA ILE A 214 -7.40 -10.99 2.89
C ILE A 214 -5.93 -11.00 2.52
N THR A 215 -5.28 -12.14 2.57
CA THR A 215 -3.87 -12.30 2.20
C THR A 215 -3.75 -13.04 0.89
N VAL A 216 -3.08 -12.43 -0.08
CA VAL A 216 -2.83 -12.98 -1.41
C VAL A 216 -1.34 -13.27 -1.57
N ASP A 217 -0.99 -14.53 -1.85
CA ASP A 217 0.37 -14.97 -2.16
C ASP A 217 0.66 -14.73 -3.64
N VAL A 218 1.21 -13.56 -3.95
CA VAL A 218 1.52 -13.17 -5.33
C VAL A 218 2.72 -13.95 -5.87
N ALA A 219 3.74 -14.17 -5.03
CA ALA A 219 5.00 -14.80 -5.44
C ALA A 219 4.83 -16.24 -5.95
N HIS A 220 3.80 -16.95 -5.47
CA HIS A 220 3.54 -18.34 -5.84
C HIS A 220 2.24 -18.52 -6.63
N SER A 221 1.72 -17.43 -7.20
CA SER A 221 0.54 -17.41 -8.04
C SER A 221 0.85 -16.88 -9.44
N TYR A 222 -0.13 -16.98 -10.34
CA TYR A 222 -0.04 -16.38 -11.67
C TYR A 222 0.01 -14.83 -11.61
N LEU A 223 -0.46 -14.22 -10.53
CA LEU A 223 -0.51 -12.77 -10.34
C LEU A 223 0.87 -12.11 -10.49
N GLN A 224 1.95 -12.82 -10.18
CA GLN A 224 3.32 -12.30 -10.38
C GLN A 224 3.66 -12.00 -11.85
N TYR A 225 2.84 -12.47 -12.81
CA TYR A 225 3.06 -12.30 -14.25
C TYR A 225 2.14 -11.25 -14.88
N MET A 226 1.31 -10.59 -14.07
CA MET A 226 0.32 -9.61 -14.54
C MET A 226 0.91 -8.25 -14.96
N GLY A 227 2.22 -8.09 -14.91
CA GLY A 227 2.92 -6.85 -15.26
C GLY A 227 3.16 -5.97 -14.05
N LYS A 228 2.28 -5.04 -13.73
CA LYS A 228 2.45 -4.09 -12.61
C LYS A 228 1.64 -4.51 -11.37
N VAL A 229 2.03 -3.98 -10.22
CA VAL A 229 1.27 -4.16 -8.96
C VAL A 229 -0.18 -3.72 -9.10
N THR A 230 -0.45 -2.62 -9.80
CA THR A 230 -1.80 -2.11 -10.03
C THR A 230 -2.71 -3.10 -10.76
N ASP A 231 -2.16 -3.86 -11.71
CA ASP A 231 -2.91 -4.89 -12.42
C ASP A 231 -3.27 -6.06 -11.49
N VAL A 232 -2.35 -6.39 -10.58
CA VAL A 232 -2.59 -7.41 -9.54
C VAL A 232 -3.66 -6.94 -8.57
N LEU A 233 -3.60 -5.68 -8.12
CA LEU A 233 -4.56 -5.12 -7.16
C LEU A 233 -6.00 -5.13 -7.70
N GLY A 234 -6.20 -4.87 -8.98
CA GLY A 234 -7.52 -4.94 -9.61
C GLY A 234 -8.12 -6.34 -9.73
N MET A 235 -7.30 -7.39 -9.46
CA MET A 235 -7.74 -8.80 -9.54
C MET A 235 -7.80 -9.51 -8.19
N ILE A 236 -7.46 -8.82 -7.09
CA ILE A 236 -7.46 -9.48 -5.78
C ILE A 236 -8.81 -9.31 -5.08
N PRO A 237 -9.29 -10.35 -4.41
CA PRO A 237 -10.51 -10.25 -3.62
C PRO A 237 -10.40 -9.17 -2.55
N GLY A 238 -11.50 -8.44 -2.33
CA GLY A 238 -11.55 -7.35 -1.34
C GLY A 238 -11.32 -5.96 -1.92
N LEU A 239 -10.93 -5.87 -3.20
CA LEU A 239 -10.85 -4.61 -3.96
C LEU A 239 -11.72 -4.71 -5.22
N THR A 240 -12.21 -3.56 -5.67
CA THR A 240 -12.83 -3.41 -7.00
C THR A 240 -11.76 -3.19 -8.07
N SER A 241 -12.13 -3.24 -9.36
CA SER A 241 -11.25 -2.89 -10.47
C SER A 241 -10.65 -1.47 -10.34
N ASP A 242 -11.40 -0.55 -9.74
CA ASP A 242 -10.96 0.82 -9.46
C ASP A 242 -10.16 0.96 -8.17
N LEU A 243 -9.69 -0.15 -7.62
CA LEU A 243 -8.89 -0.23 -6.39
C LEU A 243 -9.58 0.36 -5.15
N GLN A 244 -10.91 0.37 -5.12
CA GLN A 244 -11.70 0.71 -3.96
C GLN A 244 -11.93 -0.55 -3.11
N LEU A 245 -12.20 -0.37 -1.82
CA LEU A 245 -12.65 -1.47 -0.99
C LEU A 245 -14.08 -1.87 -1.38
N LEU A 246 -14.44 -3.15 -1.27
CA LEU A 246 -15.80 -3.64 -1.56
C LEU A 246 -16.89 -2.91 -0.75
N GLU A 247 -16.56 -2.45 0.43
CA GLU A 247 -17.44 -1.68 1.30
C GLU A 247 -17.46 -0.18 0.95
N GLY A 248 -16.80 0.18 -0.13
CA GLY A 248 -16.63 1.54 -0.64
C GLY A 248 -15.51 2.32 0.06
N GLY A 249 -14.85 3.15 -0.69
CA GLY A 249 -13.77 4.06 -0.28
C GLY A 249 -12.37 3.60 -0.60
N THR A 250 -11.51 4.57 -0.75
CA THR A 250 -10.11 4.37 -1.16
C THR A 250 -9.26 3.87 0.01
N PRO A 251 -8.52 2.77 -0.12
CA PRO A 251 -7.57 2.34 0.91
C PRO A 251 -6.26 3.16 0.84
N THR A 252 -5.51 3.15 1.93
CA THR A 252 -4.08 3.54 1.90
C THR A 252 -3.25 2.37 1.41
N PHE A 253 -2.39 2.58 0.42
CA PHE A 253 -1.41 1.58 -0.01
C PHE A 253 -0.11 1.74 0.78
N VAL A 254 0.40 0.63 1.30
CA VAL A 254 1.60 0.57 2.14
C VAL A 254 2.57 -0.44 1.56
N LEU A 255 3.73 0.03 1.08
CA LEU A 255 4.78 -0.80 0.52
C LEU A 255 5.90 -1.01 1.55
N ASN A 256 6.16 -2.26 1.92
CA ASN A 256 7.21 -2.61 2.87
C ASN A 256 7.17 -1.79 4.18
N GLY A 257 5.97 -1.42 4.62
CA GLY A 257 5.75 -0.69 5.88
C GLY A 257 5.71 0.83 5.76
N ARG A 258 5.74 1.41 4.56
CA ARG A 258 5.54 2.86 4.34
C ARG A 258 4.38 3.14 3.38
N PRO A 259 3.60 4.20 3.60
CA PRO A 259 2.60 4.64 2.64
C PRO A 259 3.24 5.02 1.29
N VAL A 260 2.53 4.73 0.21
CA VAL A 260 3.00 4.96 -1.16
C VAL A 260 1.91 5.59 -2.02
N SER A 261 2.33 6.34 -3.03
CA SER A 261 1.43 6.92 -4.03
C SER A 261 1.02 5.91 -5.09
N MET A 262 -0.02 6.22 -5.86
CA MET A 262 -0.43 5.44 -7.02
C MET A 262 0.66 5.41 -8.10
N ALA A 263 1.39 6.50 -8.29
CA ALA A 263 2.51 6.58 -9.24
C ALA A 263 3.61 5.56 -8.89
N GLU A 264 3.91 5.41 -7.59
CA GLU A 264 4.88 4.42 -7.14
C GLU A 264 4.38 2.99 -7.34
N LEU A 265 3.11 2.71 -7.08
CA LEU A 265 2.53 1.38 -7.34
C LEU A 265 2.60 0.99 -8.82
N LYS A 266 2.34 1.94 -9.72
CA LYS A 266 2.50 1.74 -11.17
C LYS A 266 3.95 1.44 -11.58
N ALA A 267 4.94 1.86 -10.78
CA ALA A 267 6.35 1.62 -11.03
C ALA A 267 6.83 0.22 -10.61
N ILE A 268 6.06 -0.53 -9.79
CA ILE A 268 6.49 -1.81 -9.23
C ILE A 268 6.01 -2.95 -10.12
N PRO A 269 6.92 -3.77 -10.66
CA PRO A 269 6.55 -5.00 -11.37
C PRO A 269 5.87 -6.00 -10.44
N ALA A 270 4.81 -6.64 -10.89
CA ALA A 270 4.14 -7.71 -10.16
C ALA A 270 5.08 -8.87 -9.78
N SER A 271 6.08 -9.15 -10.62
CA SER A 271 7.10 -10.16 -10.39
C SER A 271 7.94 -9.94 -9.13
N GLN A 272 8.04 -8.70 -8.64
CA GLN A 272 8.75 -8.34 -7.42
C GLN A 272 7.87 -8.47 -6.16
N VAL A 273 6.57 -8.60 -6.31
CA VAL A 273 5.66 -8.72 -5.16
C VAL A 273 5.74 -10.11 -4.56
N ASN A 274 5.85 -10.16 -3.24
CA ASN A 274 5.78 -11.39 -2.48
C ASN A 274 4.32 -11.69 -2.09
N LYS A 275 3.68 -10.75 -1.37
CA LYS A 275 2.29 -10.88 -0.93
C LYS A 275 1.61 -9.53 -0.83
N ILE A 276 0.29 -9.57 -0.90
CA ILE A 276 -0.60 -8.43 -0.65
C ILE A 276 -1.57 -8.79 0.47
N VAL A 277 -1.82 -7.84 1.37
CA VAL A 277 -2.80 -8.00 2.46
C VAL A 277 -3.75 -6.83 2.42
N VAL A 278 -5.03 -7.08 2.20
CA VAL A 278 -6.10 -6.10 2.31
C VAL A 278 -6.64 -6.11 3.74
N ASP A 279 -6.59 -4.99 4.44
CA ASP A 279 -7.08 -4.79 5.79
C ASP A 279 -8.17 -3.72 5.79
N SER A 280 -9.41 -4.10 6.00
CA SER A 280 -10.55 -3.20 6.02
C SER A 280 -10.80 -2.50 7.38
N ASN A 281 -9.94 -2.74 8.38
CA ASN A 281 -10.05 -2.14 9.72
C ASN A 281 -8.67 -1.65 10.19
N PRO A 282 -8.14 -0.57 9.60
CA PRO A 282 -6.82 -0.05 9.95
C PRO A 282 -6.78 0.54 11.35
N THR A 283 -5.57 0.67 11.88
CA THR A 283 -5.32 1.37 13.15
C THR A 283 -5.49 2.90 12.98
N ALA A 284 -5.58 3.63 14.10
CA ALA A 284 -5.64 5.09 14.11
C ALA A 284 -4.39 5.80 13.52
N GLU A 285 -3.33 5.04 13.21
CA GLU A 285 -2.10 5.52 12.56
C GLU A 285 -2.37 6.13 11.19
N TYR A 286 -3.32 5.56 10.44
CA TYR A 286 -3.64 6.01 9.08
C TYR A 286 -4.61 7.19 9.12
N SER A 287 -4.67 7.96 8.02
CA SER A 287 -5.57 9.12 7.93
C SER A 287 -7.03 8.72 8.19
N ALA A 288 -7.78 9.56 8.89
CA ALA A 288 -9.20 9.37 9.09
C ALA A 288 -10.01 9.39 7.77
N SER A 289 -9.44 9.89 6.67
CA SER A 289 -10.05 9.83 5.33
C SER A 289 -9.98 8.43 4.68
N ASN A 290 -9.17 7.51 5.22
CA ASN A 290 -8.95 6.18 4.64
C ASN A 290 -9.83 5.13 5.31
N LYS A 291 -10.51 4.33 4.51
CA LYS A 291 -11.41 3.28 4.99
C LYS A 291 -10.72 1.92 5.16
N GLY A 292 -9.50 1.76 4.67
CA GLY A 292 -8.72 0.52 4.80
C GLY A 292 -7.27 0.72 4.43
N VAL A 293 -6.48 -0.36 4.54
CA VAL A 293 -5.06 -0.37 4.18
C VAL A 293 -4.74 -1.61 3.36
N VAL A 294 -3.98 -1.43 2.30
CA VAL A 294 -3.45 -2.51 1.47
C VAL A 294 -1.94 -2.59 1.67
N TYR A 295 -1.48 -3.61 2.38
CA TYR A 295 -0.06 -3.84 2.60
C TYR A 295 0.52 -4.67 1.46
N ILE A 296 1.54 -4.14 0.81
CA ILE A 296 2.27 -4.78 -0.28
C ILE A 296 3.67 -5.09 0.22
N THR A 297 4.06 -6.35 0.16
CA THR A 297 5.41 -6.78 0.55
C THR A 297 6.13 -7.29 -0.69
N THR A 298 7.31 -6.76 -0.96
CA THR A 298 8.16 -7.21 -2.08
C THR A 298 9.08 -8.34 -1.68
N LYS A 299 9.55 -9.09 -2.66
CA LYS A 299 10.64 -10.07 -2.53
C LYS A 299 11.94 -9.34 -2.19
N THR A 300 12.77 -9.94 -1.36
CA THR A 300 14.08 -9.35 -1.02
C THR A 300 15.14 -9.82 -2.01
N ALA A 301 15.87 -8.91 -2.61
CA ALA A 301 16.99 -9.25 -3.49
C ALA A 301 18.19 -9.78 -2.69
N LEU A 302 18.76 -10.93 -3.10
CA LEU A 302 19.99 -11.49 -2.56
C LEU A 302 21.19 -10.91 -3.29
N GLY A 303 22.02 -10.15 -2.56
CA GLY A 303 23.23 -9.55 -3.10
C GLY A 303 22.96 -8.39 -4.07
N ASN A 304 23.93 -8.12 -4.93
CA ASN A 304 23.84 -7.10 -5.96
C ASN A 304 22.99 -7.62 -7.13
N THR A 305 22.00 -6.82 -7.55
CA THR A 305 21.08 -7.20 -8.63
C THR A 305 20.80 -6.01 -9.53
N LEU A 306 20.61 -6.27 -10.79
CA LEU A 306 20.09 -5.31 -11.77
C LEU A 306 19.03 -6.02 -12.61
N SER A 307 17.85 -5.46 -12.68
CA SER A 307 16.79 -5.93 -13.58
C SER A 307 16.12 -4.77 -14.27
N THR A 308 15.78 -4.98 -15.52
CA THR A 308 15.05 -4.02 -16.34
C THR A 308 13.81 -4.70 -16.89
N GLU A 309 12.68 -4.01 -16.79
CA GLU A 309 11.43 -4.41 -17.43
C GLU A 309 11.06 -3.37 -18.49
N LEU A 310 10.77 -3.85 -19.68
CA LEU A 310 10.14 -3.09 -20.76
C LEU A 310 8.70 -3.60 -20.89
N SER A 311 7.73 -2.72 -20.90
CA SER A 311 6.35 -3.11 -21.12
C SER A 311 5.62 -2.11 -22.03
N ASN A 312 4.76 -2.68 -22.86
CA ASN A 312 3.81 -1.92 -23.67
C ASN A 312 2.41 -2.50 -23.46
N THR A 313 1.42 -1.63 -23.38
CA THR A 313 0.00 -1.99 -23.36
C THR A 313 -0.72 -1.22 -24.46
N SER A 314 -1.25 -1.93 -25.42
CA SER A 314 -2.06 -1.37 -26.51
C SER A 314 -3.52 -1.79 -26.31
N ILE A 315 -4.44 -0.84 -26.36
CA ILE A 315 -5.88 -1.06 -26.21
C ILE A 315 -6.57 -0.64 -27.51
N PHE A 316 -7.29 -1.57 -28.07
CA PHE A 316 -8.10 -1.39 -29.26
C PHE A 316 -9.58 -1.36 -28.86
N ALA A 317 -10.20 -0.20 -28.99
CA ALA A 317 -11.60 0.07 -28.77
C ALA A 317 -12.14 0.90 -29.95
N ARG A 318 -13.08 1.83 -29.75
CA ARG A 318 -13.41 2.83 -30.81
C ARG A 318 -12.20 3.68 -31.13
N ASN A 319 -11.37 3.91 -30.11
CA ASN A 319 -10.11 4.64 -30.23
C ASN A 319 -8.94 3.77 -29.76
N TYR A 320 -7.76 4.15 -30.22
CA TYR A 320 -6.51 3.47 -29.81
C TYR A 320 -5.91 4.14 -28.60
N VAL A 321 -5.47 3.31 -27.65
CA VAL A 321 -4.73 3.74 -26.45
C VAL A 321 -3.41 2.99 -26.39
N ASP A 322 -2.33 3.67 -26.10
CA ASP A 322 -1.00 3.07 -25.97
C ASP A 322 -0.26 3.56 -24.71
N MET A 323 0.39 2.63 -24.03
CA MET A 323 1.15 2.91 -22.83
C MET A 323 2.44 2.13 -22.84
N ALA A 324 3.58 2.83 -22.98
CA ALA A 324 4.91 2.25 -22.93
C ALA A 324 5.62 2.62 -21.61
N ASN A 325 6.32 1.64 -21.01
CA ASN A 325 7.04 1.87 -19.77
C ASN A 325 8.38 1.13 -19.76
N VAL A 326 9.38 1.76 -19.13
CA VAL A 326 10.63 1.16 -18.74
C VAL A 326 10.81 1.26 -17.23
N SER A 327 11.20 0.18 -16.56
CA SER A 327 11.52 0.16 -15.14
C SER A 327 12.88 -0.50 -14.92
N ILE A 328 13.77 0.18 -14.23
CA ILE A 328 15.11 -0.29 -13.87
C ILE A 328 15.14 -0.42 -12.35
N ASN A 329 15.46 -1.63 -11.89
CA ASN A 329 15.58 -1.93 -10.48
C ASN A 329 17.00 -2.40 -10.19
N GLU A 330 17.68 -1.68 -9.34
CA GLU A 330 19.06 -1.96 -8.94
C GLU A 330 19.15 -2.15 -7.44
N LYS A 331 19.91 -3.14 -7.02
CA LYS A 331 20.41 -3.21 -5.65
C LYS A 331 21.92 -3.37 -5.69
N TYR A 332 22.62 -2.42 -5.11
CA TYR A 332 24.06 -2.47 -4.94
C TYR A 332 24.42 -2.33 -3.46
N LYS A 333 24.97 -3.39 -2.87
CA LYS A 333 25.27 -3.46 -1.41
C LYS A 333 24.05 -3.11 -0.57
N LYS A 334 24.06 -1.91 0.05
CA LYS A 334 23.05 -1.40 0.98
C LYS A 334 22.07 -0.42 0.34
N VAL A 335 22.23 -0.11 -0.92
CA VAL A 335 21.40 0.86 -1.66
C VAL A 335 20.57 0.11 -2.68
N SER A 336 19.27 0.41 -2.70
CA SER A 336 18.33 -0.09 -3.72
C SER A 336 17.74 1.11 -4.44
N ASN A 337 17.76 1.08 -5.75
CA ASN A 337 17.22 2.12 -6.64
C ASN A 337 16.12 1.53 -7.52
N ILE A 338 15.07 2.31 -7.74
CA ILE A 338 14.03 2.05 -8.74
C ILE A 338 13.91 3.31 -9.58
N LEU A 339 14.06 3.17 -10.88
CA LEU A 339 13.79 4.23 -11.85
C LEU A 339 12.74 3.72 -12.83
N THR A 340 11.66 4.45 -13.00
CA THR A 340 10.62 4.15 -13.98
C THR A 340 10.34 5.38 -14.82
N ALA A 341 10.17 5.19 -16.11
CA ALA A 341 9.68 6.21 -17.03
C ALA A 341 8.58 5.60 -17.90
N GLY A 342 7.51 6.36 -18.11
CA GLY A 342 6.37 5.92 -18.88
C GLY A 342 5.83 7.01 -19.77
N PHE A 343 5.38 6.62 -20.95
CA PHE A 343 4.61 7.47 -21.84
C PHE A 343 3.25 6.84 -22.10
N SER A 344 2.20 7.63 -22.05
CA SER A 344 0.86 7.18 -22.38
C SER A 344 0.19 8.13 -23.39
N TYR A 345 -0.46 7.52 -24.36
CA TYR A 345 -1.41 8.16 -25.25
C TYR A 345 -2.78 7.54 -25.02
N LEU A 346 -3.70 8.33 -24.52
CA LEU A 346 -5.07 7.95 -24.25
C LEU A 346 -5.98 8.65 -25.26
N SER A 347 -6.85 7.89 -25.93
CA SER A 347 -7.91 8.46 -26.76
C SER A 347 -9.21 7.76 -26.40
N THR A 348 -10.24 8.52 -26.13
CA THR A 348 -11.55 8.00 -25.69
C THR A 348 -12.68 8.71 -26.41
N THR A 349 -13.76 7.96 -26.65
CA THR A 349 -15.04 8.53 -27.13
C THR A 349 -16.14 8.08 -26.20
N GLN A 350 -16.93 9.02 -25.73
CA GLN A 350 -18.11 8.79 -24.90
C GLN A 350 -19.31 9.52 -25.48
N ILE A 351 -20.47 8.89 -25.50
CA ILE A 351 -21.71 9.47 -25.92
C ILE A 351 -22.65 9.51 -24.71
N ASP A 352 -23.03 10.70 -24.30
CA ASP A 352 -23.94 10.93 -23.19
C ASP A 352 -25.28 11.46 -23.74
N LYS A 353 -26.38 10.79 -23.39
CA LYS A 353 -27.71 11.25 -23.59
C LYS A 353 -28.31 11.67 -22.26
N THR A 354 -28.59 12.95 -22.10
CA THR A 354 -29.13 13.52 -20.87
C THR A 354 -30.51 14.08 -21.14
N THR A 355 -31.49 13.75 -20.31
CA THR A 355 -32.79 14.36 -20.32
C THR A 355 -33.02 15.08 -19.00
N GLU A 356 -33.38 16.35 -19.04
CA GLU A 356 -33.67 17.16 -17.86
C GLU A 356 -35.09 17.69 -17.97
N THR A 357 -35.88 17.52 -16.90
CA THR A 357 -37.22 18.08 -16.81
C THR A 357 -37.30 18.91 -15.54
N VAL A 358 -37.63 20.20 -15.68
CA VAL A 358 -37.90 21.12 -14.59
C VAL A 358 -39.41 21.32 -14.48
N PHE A 359 -40.00 20.96 -13.37
CA PHE A 359 -41.41 21.10 -13.07
C PHE A 359 -41.66 22.45 -12.39
N LEU A 360 -42.28 23.38 -13.10
CA LEU A 360 -42.72 24.68 -12.58
C LEU A 360 -44.25 24.68 -12.42
N PRO A 361 -44.86 25.56 -11.59
CA PRO A 361 -46.31 25.54 -11.28
C PRO A 361 -47.24 25.59 -12.48
N GLN A 362 -46.82 26.22 -13.57
CA GLN A 362 -47.65 26.39 -14.78
C GLN A 362 -47.09 25.72 -16.03
N LYS A 363 -45.88 25.23 -16.01
CA LYS A 363 -45.20 24.62 -17.18
C LYS A 363 -44.09 23.70 -16.78
N ALA A 364 -43.81 22.71 -17.61
CA ALA A 364 -42.55 21.96 -17.53
C ALA A 364 -41.57 22.50 -18.59
N ILE A 365 -40.31 22.57 -18.24
CA ILE A 365 -39.21 22.82 -19.19
C ILE A 365 -38.52 21.49 -19.42
N GLU A 366 -38.49 21.06 -20.67
CA GLU A 366 -37.86 19.83 -21.09
C GLU A 366 -36.61 20.13 -21.92
N SER A 367 -35.53 19.50 -21.57
CA SER A 367 -34.26 19.53 -22.30
C SER A 367 -33.79 18.12 -22.58
N ALA A 368 -33.51 17.81 -23.84
CA ALA A 368 -32.84 16.57 -24.25
C ALA A 368 -31.51 16.92 -24.91
N LYS A 369 -30.44 16.31 -24.44
CA LYS A 369 -29.07 16.60 -24.88
C LYS A 369 -28.37 15.32 -25.29
N GLU A 370 -27.72 15.33 -26.45
CA GLU A 370 -26.74 14.33 -26.86
C GLU A 370 -25.37 14.98 -27.03
N ARG A 371 -24.40 14.54 -26.22
CA ARG A 371 -23.03 15.04 -26.21
C ARG A 371 -22.06 13.92 -26.56
N HIS A 372 -21.20 14.18 -27.53
CA HIS A 372 -20.13 13.29 -27.93
C HIS A 372 -18.82 13.84 -27.37
N THR A 373 -18.28 13.24 -26.31
CA THR A 373 -16.98 13.63 -25.75
C THR A 373 -15.87 12.86 -26.46
N ILE A 374 -14.99 13.57 -27.16
CA ILE A 374 -13.80 13.01 -27.81
C ILE A 374 -12.59 13.58 -27.08
N GLY A 375 -11.93 12.75 -26.30
CA GLY A 375 -10.78 13.13 -25.47
C GLY A 375 -9.48 12.50 -25.96
N ASN A 376 -8.40 13.28 -25.98
CA ASN A 376 -7.05 12.80 -26.22
C ASN A 376 -6.14 13.34 -25.12
N ALA A 377 -5.36 12.46 -24.50
CA ALA A 377 -4.37 12.84 -23.51
C ALA A 377 -3.01 12.21 -23.83
N ARG A 378 -1.97 12.97 -23.62
CA ARG A 378 -0.58 12.51 -23.70
C ARG A 378 0.08 12.82 -22.38
N THR A 379 0.67 11.81 -21.73
CA THR A 379 1.32 11.98 -20.44
C THR A 379 2.67 11.30 -20.46
N PHE A 380 3.69 12.01 -20.00
CA PHE A 380 4.98 11.44 -19.66
C PHE A 380 5.12 11.46 -18.14
N GLU A 381 5.37 10.31 -17.55
CA GLU A 381 5.53 10.13 -16.10
C GLU A 381 6.89 9.50 -15.79
N TRP A 382 7.48 9.88 -14.66
CA TRP A 382 8.70 9.27 -14.16
C TRP A 382 8.65 9.15 -12.64
N PHE A 383 9.32 8.14 -12.15
CA PHE A 383 9.43 7.83 -10.74
C PHE A 383 10.86 7.39 -10.44
N TYR A 384 11.45 7.94 -9.40
CA TYR A 384 12.72 7.51 -8.84
C TYR A 384 12.54 7.23 -7.35
N SER A 385 13.07 6.10 -6.89
CA SER A 385 13.11 5.74 -5.47
C SER A 385 14.48 5.18 -5.11
N MET A 386 15.05 5.69 -4.05
CA MET A 386 16.26 5.19 -3.43
C MET A 386 15.94 4.72 -2.01
N ASN A 387 16.40 3.55 -1.63
CA ASN A 387 16.39 3.09 -0.24
C ASN A 387 17.81 2.69 0.18
N TRP A 388 18.32 3.34 1.22
CA TRP A 388 19.64 3.10 1.79
C TRP A 388 19.51 2.43 3.16
N GLU A 389 19.97 1.17 3.27
CA GLU A 389 20.13 0.43 4.52
C GLU A 389 21.41 0.93 5.23
N ILE A 390 21.31 2.04 6.00
CA ILE A 390 22.45 2.62 6.74
C ILE A 390 23.07 1.57 7.65
N SER A 391 22.22 0.87 8.41
CA SER A 391 22.56 -0.25 9.28
C SER A 391 21.47 -1.32 9.22
N ARG A 392 21.58 -2.41 10.00
CA ARG A 392 20.49 -3.40 10.14
C ARG A 392 19.24 -2.82 10.79
N GLN A 393 19.37 -1.72 11.51
CA GLN A 393 18.33 -1.08 12.29
C GLN A 393 17.84 0.24 11.67
N GLN A 394 18.60 0.82 10.74
CA GLN A 394 18.35 2.15 10.22
C GLN A 394 18.27 2.13 8.69
N SER A 395 17.24 2.74 8.16
CA SER A 395 17.10 2.97 6.73
C SER A 395 16.67 4.41 6.43
N PHE A 396 17.14 4.90 5.31
CA PHE A 396 16.77 6.19 4.74
C PHE A 396 16.24 5.96 3.32
N GLY A 397 15.12 6.57 3.00
CA GLY A 397 14.54 6.52 1.67
C GLY A 397 14.32 7.92 1.11
N PHE A 398 14.51 8.04 -0.18
CA PHE A 398 14.17 9.21 -0.98
C PHE A 398 13.33 8.79 -2.17
N GLN A 399 12.35 9.60 -2.53
CA GLN A 399 11.50 9.38 -3.69
C GLN A 399 11.25 10.68 -4.41
N TYR A 400 11.12 10.59 -5.71
CA TYR A 400 10.72 11.69 -6.55
C TYR A 400 9.81 11.17 -7.67
N THR A 401 8.66 11.84 -7.82
CA THR A 401 7.68 11.55 -8.86
C THR A 401 7.44 12.81 -9.66
N GLY A 402 7.37 12.69 -10.95
CA GLY A 402 6.95 13.78 -11.83
C GLY A 402 6.05 13.26 -12.93
N ASN A 403 5.15 14.13 -13.38
CA ASN A 403 4.42 13.93 -14.62
C ASN A 403 4.25 15.23 -15.39
N ILE A 404 4.13 15.11 -16.70
CA ILE A 404 3.76 16.20 -17.61
C ILE A 404 2.67 15.64 -18.52
N GLY A 405 1.50 16.27 -18.50
CA GLY A 405 0.35 15.86 -19.26
C GLY A 405 -0.25 16.98 -20.10
N ASN A 406 -0.75 16.61 -21.30
CA ASN A 406 -1.54 17.49 -22.14
C ASN A 406 -2.84 16.82 -22.51
N THR A 407 -3.95 17.52 -22.40
CA THR A 407 -5.28 17.03 -22.69
C THR A 407 -5.97 17.89 -23.73
N HIS A 408 -6.65 17.26 -24.67
CA HIS A 408 -7.49 17.92 -25.66
C HIS A 408 -8.86 17.24 -25.68
N ILE A 409 -9.91 18.01 -25.44
CA ILE A 409 -11.28 17.51 -25.41
C ILE A 409 -12.12 18.31 -26.41
N LYS A 410 -12.95 17.62 -27.17
CA LYS A 410 -13.98 18.17 -28.04
C LYS A 410 -15.31 17.55 -27.67
N GLU A 411 -16.32 18.39 -27.51
CA GLU A 411 -17.65 17.94 -27.08
C GLU A 411 -18.71 18.56 -27.99
N PRO A 412 -18.84 18.07 -29.26
CA PRO A 412 -20.01 18.44 -30.09
C PRO A 412 -21.28 17.97 -29.38
N THR A 413 -22.19 18.90 -29.19
CA THR A 413 -23.40 18.68 -28.43
C THR A 413 -24.62 19.18 -29.24
N ARG A 414 -25.65 18.35 -29.31
CA ARG A 414 -26.97 18.69 -29.79
C ARG A 414 -27.93 18.73 -28.60
N GLN A 415 -28.62 19.81 -28.39
CA GLN A 415 -29.59 20.01 -27.32
C GLN A 415 -30.92 20.52 -27.89
N THR A 416 -32.01 19.84 -27.55
CA THR A 416 -33.37 20.31 -27.84
C THR A 416 -34.00 20.79 -26.55
N MET A 417 -34.49 22.00 -26.51
CA MET A 417 -35.18 22.60 -25.37
C MET A 417 -36.56 23.09 -25.79
N ASN A 418 -37.60 22.52 -25.20
CA ASN A 418 -39.03 22.82 -25.55
C ASN A 418 -39.28 22.82 -27.07
N GLY A 419 -38.69 21.86 -27.78
CA GLY A 419 -38.85 21.72 -29.25
C GLY A 419 -37.86 22.55 -30.08
N THR A 420 -37.08 23.46 -29.49
CA THR A 420 -36.04 24.23 -30.20
C THR A 420 -34.72 23.52 -30.13
N GLU A 421 -34.13 23.20 -31.29
CA GLU A 421 -32.81 22.57 -31.39
C GLU A 421 -31.68 23.61 -31.39
N MET A 422 -30.64 23.34 -30.62
CA MET A 422 -29.41 24.10 -30.55
C MET A 422 -28.22 23.17 -30.70
N THR A 423 -27.16 23.60 -31.37
CA THR A 423 -25.90 22.86 -31.48
C THR A 423 -24.75 23.76 -31.03
N PHE A 424 -23.85 23.17 -30.26
CA PHE A 424 -22.61 23.84 -29.84
C PHE A 424 -21.46 22.84 -29.73
N ASN A 425 -20.27 23.34 -29.74
CA ASN A 425 -19.07 22.52 -29.69
C ASN A 425 -18.13 23.08 -28.63
N GLN A 426 -18.16 22.48 -27.43
CA GLN A 426 -17.21 22.79 -26.37
C GLN A 426 -15.83 22.22 -26.75
N LYS A 427 -14.79 22.99 -26.52
CA LYS A 427 -13.41 22.57 -26.73
C LYS A 427 -12.59 22.93 -25.50
N LYS A 428 -11.70 22.06 -25.10
CA LYS A 428 -10.80 22.27 -23.98
C LYS A 428 -9.40 21.80 -24.32
N ARG A 429 -8.42 22.52 -23.83
CA ARG A 429 -7.01 22.16 -23.86
C ARG A 429 -6.47 22.40 -22.47
N GLY A 430 -5.87 21.37 -21.88
CA GLY A 430 -5.25 21.48 -20.57
C GLY A 430 -3.82 20.99 -20.60
N ALA A 431 -3.02 21.53 -19.69
CA ALA A 431 -1.71 21.01 -19.34
C ALA A 431 -1.64 20.82 -17.83
N ASP A 432 -0.95 19.77 -17.42
CA ASP A 432 -0.76 19.41 -16.01
C ASP A 432 0.70 19.05 -15.75
N TYR A 433 1.27 19.60 -14.69
CA TYR A 433 2.65 19.41 -14.28
C TYR A 433 2.68 19.07 -12.79
N LEU A 434 3.11 17.88 -12.44
CA LEU A 434 3.26 17.46 -11.05
C LEU A 434 4.71 17.12 -10.74
N HIS A 435 5.20 17.64 -9.62
CA HIS A 435 6.46 17.27 -9.01
C HIS A 435 6.21 16.92 -7.54
N SER A 436 6.68 15.79 -7.09
CA SER A 436 6.55 15.38 -5.70
C SER A 436 7.84 14.72 -5.22
N ALA A 437 8.31 15.14 -4.05
CA ALA A 437 9.46 14.55 -3.38
C ALA A 437 9.08 14.10 -1.98
N SER A 438 9.62 12.97 -1.56
CA SER A 438 9.40 12.41 -0.22
C SER A 438 10.72 11.89 0.34
N VAL A 439 10.95 12.14 1.62
CA VAL A 439 12.04 11.55 2.39
C VAL A 439 11.46 10.76 3.55
N ASN A 440 12.04 9.61 3.85
CA ASN A 440 11.65 8.82 4.99
C ASN A 440 12.89 8.30 5.73
N TYR A 441 12.82 8.30 7.05
CA TYR A 441 13.82 7.71 7.92
C TYR A 441 13.13 6.76 8.88
N ARG A 442 13.66 5.55 8.99
CA ARG A 442 13.18 4.52 9.90
C ARG A 442 14.33 4.05 10.77
N ASN A 443 14.10 3.99 12.07
CA ASN A 443 15.04 3.45 13.06
C ASN A 443 14.34 2.37 13.91
N GLU A 444 14.80 1.13 13.79
CA GLU A 444 14.45 0.04 14.68
C GLU A 444 15.36 0.12 15.92
N ILE A 445 14.94 0.93 16.93
CA ILE A 445 15.71 1.18 18.15
C ILE A 445 16.12 -0.14 18.79
N ASP A 446 15.20 -1.10 18.82
CA ASP A 446 15.43 -2.50 19.18
C ASP A 446 14.36 -3.41 18.53
N SER A 447 14.32 -4.70 18.88
CA SER A 447 13.33 -5.67 18.36
C SER A 447 11.87 -5.35 18.70
N THR A 448 11.63 -4.37 19.58
CA THR A 448 10.30 -4.00 20.07
C THR A 448 9.91 -2.57 19.77
N ARG A 449 10.83 -1.69 19.41
CA ARG A 449 10.59 -0.26 19.24
C ARG A 449 11.08 0.23 17.88
N THR A 450 10.20 0.95 17.19
CA THR A 450 10.50 1.56 15.88
C THR A 450 10.07 3.01 15.89
N LEU A 451 10.94 3.89 15.39
CA LEU A 451 10.67 5.29 15.11
C LEU A 451 10.70 5.50 13.60
N SER A 452 9.72 6.21 13.06
CA SER A 452 9.68 6.56 11.63
C SER A 452 9.33 8.03 11.47
N ILE A 453 10.03 8.69 10.55
CA ILE A 453 9.79 10.08 10.16
C ILE A 453 9.60 10.10 8.65
N ILE A 454 8.57 10.79 8.18
CA ILE A 454 8.30 11.00 6.76
C ILE A 454 8.09 12.49 6.56
N ALA A 455 8.69 13.07 5.53
CA ALA A 455 8.42 14.43 5.09
C ALA A 455 8.21 14.43 3.58
N ASP A 456 7.15 15.12 3.14
CA ASP A 456 6.70 15.15 1.76
C ASP A 456 6.54 16.58 1.30
N TYR A 457 6.85 16.83 0.04
CA TYR A 457 6.53 18.07 -0.65
C TYR A 457 6.06 17.78 -2.08
N ALA A 458 5.00 18.44 -2.51
CA ALA A 458 4.51 18.33 -3.87
C ALA A 458 4.13 19.72 -4.40
N GLN A 459 4.36 19.91 -5.69
CA GLN A 459 3.91 21.05 -6.46
C GLN A 459 3.14 20.52 -7.67
N ASN A 460 1.93 21.07 -7.88
CA ASN A 460 1.15 20.85 -9.08
C ASN A 460 0.81 22.19 -9.73
N HIS A 461 0.90 22.24 -11.04
CA HIS A 461 0.43 23.35 -11.85
C HIS A 461 -0.45 22.79 -12.95
N SER A 462 -1.68 23.28 -13.03
CA SER A 462 -2.61 22.92 -14.08
C SER A 462 -3.17 24.15 -14.74
N ASP A 463 -3.28 24.13 -16.04
CA ASP A 463 -3.97 25.14 -16.85
C ASP A 463 -4.98 24.48 -17.78
N GLU A 464 -6.09 25.13 -18.01
CA GLU A 464 -7.10 24.73 -18.99
C GLU A 464 -7.57 25.97 -19.73
N THR A 465 -7.68 25.90 -21.05
CA THR A 465 -8.29 26.92 -21.90
C THR A 465 -9.33 26.28 -22.79
N GLY A 466 -10.38 27.00 -23.12
CA GLY A 466 -11.42 26.42 -23.94
C GLY A 466 -12.51 27.37 -24.41
N LEU A 467 -13.55 26.79 -24.97
CA LEU A 467 -14.80 27.43 -25.30
C LEU A 467 -15.90 26.74 -24.53
N ALA A 468 -16.71 27.48 -23.78
CA ALA A 468 -17.82 26.99 -23.03
C ALA A 468 -18.99 26.58 -23.95
N ALA A 469 -19.87 25.72 -23.42
CA ALA A 469 -21.11 25.29 -24.06
C ALA A 469 -22.21 26.40 -23.98
N THR A 470 -21.97 27.52 -24.64
CA THR A 470 -22.84 28.69 -24.66
C THR A 470 -23.11 29.12 -26.09
N VAL A 471 -24.18 29.90 -26.31
CA VAL A 471 -24.49 30.54 -27.59
C VAL A 471 -24.70 32.05 -27.34
N PRO A 472 -23.82 32.93 -27.81
CA PRO A 472 -22.53 32.66 -28.46
C PRO A 472 -21.54 31.94 -27.52
N ALA A 473 -20.53 31.27 -28.10
CA ALA A 473 -19.51 30.59 -27.35
C ALA A 473 -18.67 31.54 -26.52
N VAL A 474 -18.47 31.21 -25.24
CA VAL A 474 -17.66 32.02 -24.30
C VAL A 474 -16.29 31.40 -24.15
N ALA A 475 -15.23 32.20 -24.27
CA ALA A 475 -13.87 31.75 -23.99
C ALA A 475 -13.69 31.54 -22.48
N THR A 476 -13.08 30.45 -22.12
CA THR A 476 -12.78 30.10 -20.73
C THR A 476 -11.30 29.81 -20.55
N ALA A 477 -10.73 30.22 -19.42
CA ALA A 477 -9.40 29.84 -19.01
C ALA A 477 -9.40 29.60 -17.50
N SER A 478 -8.62 28.63 -17.05
CA SER A 478 -8.33 28.42 -15.63
C SER A 478 -6.87 28.08 -15.41
N GLU A 479 -6.32 28.55 -14.33
CA GLU A 479 -4.97 28.22 -13.87
C GLU A 479 -5.03 27.91 -12.38
N GLY A 480 -4.33 26.86 -11.97
CA GLY A 480 -4.21 26.48 -10.56
C GLY A 480 -2.78 26.08 -10.20
N LYS A 481 -2.25 26.62 -9.10
CA LYS A 481 -0.93 26.32 -8.57
C LYS A 481 -1.06 25.82 -7.15
N TYR A 482 -0.70 24.56 -6.93
CA TYR A 482 -0.76 23.90 -5.64
C TYR A 482 0.64 23.67 -5.09
N HIS A 483 0.83 24.01 -3.82
CA HIS A 483 2.00 23.66 -3.03
C HIS A 483 1.53 22.90 -1.80
N ILE A 484 1.98 21.65 -1.66
CA ILE A 484 1.57 20.75 -0.59
C ILE A 484 2.81 20.31 0.16
N GLY A 485 2.80 20.42 1.49
CA GLY A 485 3.86 19.93 2.34
C GLY A 485 3.32 19.14 3.52
N GLY A 486 4.08 18.16 4.00
CA GLY A 486 3.65 17.38 5.15
C GLY A 486 4.79 16.71 5.88
N THR A 487 4.56 16.43 7.17
CA THR A 487 5.49 15.69 8.02
C THR A 487 4.71 14.76 8.93
N ARG A 488 5.21 13.55 9.12
CA ARG A 488 4.67 12.57 10.06
C ARG A 488 5.78 11.96 10.89
N LEU A 489 5.57 11.91 12.18
CA LEU A 489 6.37 11.20 13.16
C LEU A 489 5.55 10.04 13.73
N SER A 490 6.05 8.82 13.67
CA SER A 490 5.38 7.62 14.17
C SER A 490 6.32 6.84 15.07
N TYR A 491 5.82 6.44 16.25
CA TYR A 491 6.52 5.57 17.18
C TYR A 491 5.68 4.34 17.48
N ASN A 492 6.24 3.18 17.23
CA ASN A 492 5.63 1.88 17.50
C ASN A 492 6.43 1.13 18.57
N SER A 493 5.77 0.60 19.59
CA SER A 493 6.40 -0.14 20.68
C SER A 493 5.60 -1.37 21.08
N ARG A 494 6.24 -2.52 21.09
CA ARG A 494 5.67 -3.76 21.61
C ARG A 494 6.02 -3.91 23.07
N ARG A 495 5.03 -3.83 23.93
CA ARG A 495 5.17 -4.02 25.38
C ARG A 495 4.51 -5.34 25.81
N LYS A 496 4.90 -5.88 26.96
CA LYS A 496 4.28 -7.11 27.51
C LYS A 496 2.77 -6.97 27.72
N TRP A 497 2.30 -5.77 28.02
CA TRP A 497 0.89 -5.50 28.29
C TRP A 497 0.07 -5.09 27.05
N ALA A 498 0.67 -4.47 26.04
CA ALA A 498 0.03 -4.15 24.76
C ALA A 498 1.06 -3.70 23.70
N ASN A 499 0.67 -3.73 22.42
CA ASN A 499 1.35 -2.97 21.38
C ASN A 499 0.82 -1.54 21.39
N VAL A 500 1.73 -0.58 21.34
CA VAL A 500 1.43 0.86 21.37
C VAL A 500 1.90 1.46 20.05
N SER A 501 1.02 2.16 19.34
CA SER A 501 1.35 2.96 18.16
C SER A 501 0.88 4.39 18.41
N MET A 502 1.77 5.36 18.30
CA MET A 502 1.46 6.78 18.49
C MET A 502 2.20 7.64 17.48
N GLY A 503 1.69 8.80 17.20
CA GLY A 503 2.36 9.73 16.32
C GLY A 503 1.72 11.09 16.23
N LEU A 504 2.46 11.98 15.57
CA LEU A 504 2.07 13.34 15.25
C LEU A 504 2.17 13.52 13.73
N PHE A 505 1.32 14.36 13.19
CA PHE A 505 1.43 14.75 11.79
C PHE A 505 0.99 16.19 11.60
N PHE A 506 1.58 16.78 10.59
CA PHE A 506 1.25 18.10 10.07
C PHE A 506 1.22 18.03 8.55
N SER A 507 0.26 18.65 7.92
CA SER A 507 0.27 18.90 6.48
C SER A 507 -0.33 20.26 6.17
N THR A 508 0.16 20.88 5.12
CA THR A 508 -0.35 22.18 4.64
C THR A 508 -0.47 22.15 3.13
N MET A 509 -1.45 22.86 2.62
CA MET A 509 -1.67 23.08 1.21
C MET A 509 -1.94 24.55 0.97
N ASN A 510 -1.31 25.10 -0.06
CA ASN A 510 -1.58 26.43 -0.59
C ASN A 510 -1.97 26.27 -2.07
N ASN A 511 -3.10 26.79 -2.45
CA ASN A 511 -3.62 26.74 -3.82
C ASN A 511 -4.01 28.15 -4.27
N LYS A 512 -3.32 28.66 -5.28
CA LYS A 512 -3.61 29.95 -5.91
C LYS A 512 -3.99 29.72 -7.36
N GLY A 513 -5.00 30.43 -7.82
CA GLY A 513 -5.38 30.34 -9.21
C GLY A 513 -6.39 31.40 -9.64
N ASN A 514 -6.83 31.24 -10.88
CA ASN A 514 -7.81 32.12 -11.49
C ASN A 514 -8.78 31.35 -12.39
N TYR A 515 -9.93 31.95 -12.62
CA TYR A 515 -10.89 31.60 -13.67
C TYR A 515 -11.18 32.83 -14.52
N ALA A 516 -11.15 32.66 -15.81
CA ALA A 516 -11.49 33.71 -16.76
C ALA A 516 -12.67 33.28 -17.61
N TYR A 517 -13.64 34.20 -17.80
CA TYR A 517 -14.77 34.08 -18.69
C TYR A 517 -14.77 35.33 -19.60
N ASN A 518 -14.41 35.17 -20.87
CA ASN A 518 -14.10 36.27 -21.75
C ASN A 518 -13.04 37.20 -21.14
N ALA A 519 -13.44 38.42 -20.77
CA ALA A 519 -12.59 39.42 -20.16
C ALA A 519 -12.63 39.42 -18.62
N ASP A 520 -13.60 38.73 -18.01
CA ASP A 520 -13.75 38.72 -16.55
C ASP A 520 -12.84 37.64 -15.94
N VAL A 521 -12.04 38.03 -14.94
CA VAL A 521 -11.10 37.15 -14.26
C VAL A 521 -11.42 37.18 -12.77
N GLU A 522 -11.72 35.99 -12.23
CA GLU A 522 -11.85 35.78 -10.79
C GLU A 522 -10.64 35.01 -10.26
N THR A 523 -10.02 35.56 -9.19
CA THR A 523 -8.89 34.91 -8.51
C THR A 523 -9.31 34.27 -7.22
N TYR A 524 -8.59 33.23 -6.81
CA TYR A 524 -8.77 32.56 -5.50
C TYR A 524 -7.44 32.21 -4.86
N ASP A 525 -7.42 32.26 -3.52
CA ASP A 525 -6.30 31.84 -2.69
C ASP A 525 -6.85 30.96 -1.56
N THR A 526 -6.46 29.68 -1.55
CA THR A 526 -6.90 28.73 -0.55
C THR A 526 -5.70 28.23 0.24
N HIS A 527 -5.75 28.35 1.56
CA HIS A 527 -4.76 27.81 2.46
C HIS A 527 -5.45 26.84 3.43
N GLU A 528 -4.99 25.59 3.46
CA GLU A 528 -5.48 24.57 4.39
C GLU A 528 -4.31 23.97 5.18
N SER A 529 -4.46 23.87 6.51
CA SER A 529 -3.47 23.27 7.39
C SER A 529 -4.13 22.24 8.30
N LEU A 530 -3.59 21.04 8.30
CA LEU A 530 -4.07 19.91 9.06
C LEU A 530 -3.02 19.49 10.10
N TYR A 531 -3.40 19.54 11.36
CA TYR A 531 -2.60 19.06 12.51
C TYR A 531 -3.26 17.87 13.12
N GLY A 532 -2.50 16.92 13.62
CA GLY A 532 -3.13 15.85 14.36
C GLY A 532 -2.16 14.96 15.12
N ALA A 533 -2.77 14.21 16.04
CA ALA A 533 -2.11 13.21 16.85
C ALA A 533 -2.96 11.93 16.90
N TYR A 534 -2.31 10.80 17.07
CA TYR A 534 -2.99 9.53 17.26
C TYR A 534 -2.32 8.68 18.33
N LEU A 535 -3.14 7.86 18.99
CA LEU A 535 -2.72 6.79 19.88
C LEU A 535 -3.56 5.54 19.59
N SER A 536 -2.91 4.41 19.41
CA SER A 536 -3.56 3.11 19.23
C SER A 536 -2.92 2.08 20.15
N LEU A 537 -3.74 1.33 20.85
CA LEU A 537 -3.35 0.24 21.73
C LEU A 537 -3.95 -1.05 21.22
N SER A 538 -3.16 -2.12 21.16
CA SER A 538 -3.70 -3.42 20.79
C SER A 538 -3.09 -4.54 21.62
N ARG A 539 -3.90 -5.56 21.92
CA ARG A 539 -3.46 -6.73 22.67
C ARG A 539 -4.12 -8.00 22.16
N GLN A 540 -3.30 -9.02 21.98
CA GLN A 540 -3.73 -10.39 21.75
C GLN A 540 -3.81 -11.11 23.10
N PHE A 541 -4.97 -11.60 23.44
CA PHE A 541 -5.20 -12.61 24.47
C PHE A 541 -5.20 -14.00 23.81
N SER A 542 -5.46 -15.08 24.49
CA SER A 542 -5.39 -16.42 23.89
C SER A 542 -6.26 -16.55 22.64
N SER A 543 -7.57 -16.35 22.74
CA SER A 543 -8.53 -16.44 21.62
C SER A 543 -9.18 -15.10 21.26
N PHE A 544 -8.82 -14.02 21.97
CA PHE A 544 -9.43 -12.72 21.85
C PHE A 544 -8.38 -11.66 21.52
N TYR A 545 -8.66 -10.79 20.55
CA TYR A 545 -7.84 -9.62 20.20
C TYR A 545 -8.67 -8.37 20.39
N LEU A 546 -8.08 -7.38 21.05
CA LEU A 546 -8.68 -6.06 21.23
C LEU A 546 -7.73 -4.98 20.74
N GLN A 547 -8.26 -4.03 19.99
CA GLN A 547 -7.58 -2.82 19.55
C GLN A 547 -8.48 -1.63 19.80
N GLY A 548 -7.94 -0.60 20.44
CA GLY A 548 -8.57 0.71 20.59
C GLY A 548 -7.64 1.78 20.09
N GLY A 549 -8.17 2.76 19.38
CA GLY A 549 -7.42 3.89 18.87
C GLY A 549 -8.21 5.18 18.94
N LEU A 550 -7.51 6.27 19.12
CA LEU A 550 -8.07 7.62 19.06
C LEU A 550 -7.15 8.49 18.21
N ARG A 551 -7.74 9.17 17.26
CA ARG A 551 -7.07 10.17 16.41
C ARG A 551 -7.78 11.51 16.59
N MET A 552 -7.02 12.57 16.77
CA MET A 552 -7.48 13.94 16.86
C MET A 552 -6.90 14.72 15.69
N GLU A 553 -7.75 15.50 15.02
CA GLU A 553 -7.35 16.37 13.91
C GLU A 553 -7.89 17.78 14.13
N ALA A 554 -7.06 18.78 13.83
CA ALA A 554 -7.44 20.18 13.71
C ALA A 554 -7.24 20.58 12.26
N ASP A 555 -8.31 20.97 11.59
CA ASP A 555 -8.33 21.41 10.19
C ASP A 555 -8.61 22.92 10.16
N ARG A 556 -7.61 23.70 9.73
CA ARG A 556 -7.76 25.14 9.53
C ARG A 556 -7.79 25.44 8.05
N ARG A 557 -8.87 26.06 7.60
CA ARG A 557 -9.08 26.45 6.19
C ARG A 557 -9.32 27.94 6.08
N LYS A 558 -8.59 28.56 5.17
CA LYS A 558 -8.76 29.94 4.76
C LYS A 558 -8.98 29.97 3.24
N LEU A 559 -10.04 30.60 2.79
CA LEU A 559 -10.34 30.81 1.37
C LEU A 559 -10.63 32.30 1.15
N GLU A 560 -9.99 32.89 0.17
CA GLU A 560 -10.21 34.24 -0.31
C GLU A 560 -10.52 34.19 -1.80
N THR A 561 -11.52 34.96 -2.25
CA THR A 561 -11.85 35.14 -3.68
C THR A 561 -11.87 36.62 -4.02
N GLY A 562 -11.32 36.97 -5.20
CA GLY A 562 -11.10 38.38 -5.60
C GLY A 562 -12.40 39.11 -5.91
N VAL A 563 -13.17 38.68 -6.88
CA VAL A 563 -14.36 39.41 -7.38
C VAL A 563 -15.59 39.20 -6.50
N SER A 564 -15.84 37.99 -6.07
CA SER A 564 -16.98 37.68 -5.20
C SER A 564 -16.80 38.13 -3.75
N GLY A 565 -15.58 38.51 -3.36
CA GLY A 565 -15.23 38.95 -2.02
C GLY A 565 -15.50 37.88 -0.94
N THR A 566 -15.67 36.62 -1.32
CA THR A 566 -15.95 35.54 -0.37
C THR A 566 -14.70 35.28 0.46
N PHE A 567 -14.86 35.32 1.77
CA PHE A 567 -13.81 35.03 2.74
C PHE A 567 -14.31 33.98 3.71
N THR A 568 -13.52 32.95 3.90
CA THR A 568 -13.78 31.92 4.91
C THR A 568 -12.48 31.67 5.68
N ASP A 569 -12.52 31.78 7.01
CA ASP A 569 -11.45 31.34 7.91
C ASP A 569 -12.09 30.51 9.02
N SER A 570 -11.82 29.23 9.06
CA SER A 570 -12.42 28.33 10.00
C SER A 570 -11.40 27.33 10.52
N THR A 571 -11.55 26.94 11.78
CA THR A 571 -10.78 25.85 12.38
C THR A 571 -11.75 24.85 13.00
N GLU A 572 -11.65 23.61 12.56
CA GLU A 572 -12.49 22.52 13.05
C GLU A 572 -11.65 21.46 13.77
N TRP A 573 -12.07 21.10 14.98
CA TRP A 573 -11.47 20.00 15.73
C TRP A 573 -12.37 18.77 15.66
N LYS A 574 -11.79 17.62 15.33
CA LYS A 574 -12.52 16.35 15.23
C LYS A 574 -11.75 15.21 15.88
N LEU A 575 -12.51 14.32 16.51
CA LEU A 575 -12.01 13.10 17.15
C LEU A 575 -12.52 11.90 16.35
N PHE A 576 -11.62 10.96 16.07
CA PHE A 576 -11.91 9.74 15.33
C PHE A 576 -11.56 8.52 16.20
N PRO A 577 -12.53 8.01 16.97
CA PRO A 577 -12.35 6.76 17.70
C PRO A 577 -12.37 5.56 16.75
N ASN A 578 -11.59 4.55 17.09
CA ASN A 578 -11.55 3.25 16.40
C ASN A 578 -11.49 2.13 17.43
N LEU A 579 -12.37 1.15 17.32
CA LEU A 579 -12.40 -0.03 18.18
C LEU A 579 -12.53 -1.28 17.32
N VAL A 580 -11.70 -2.28 17.58
CA VAL A 580 -11.78 -3.60 16.92
C VAL A 580 -11.66 -4.68 17.98
N ALA A 581 -12.67 -5.55 18.05
CA ALA A 581 -12.69 -6.74 18.90
C ALA A 581 -12.80 -7.98 18.00
N LYS A 582 -11.89 -8.96 18.17
CA LYS A 582 -11.88 -10.19 17.39
C LYS A 582 -11.84 -11.39 18.32
N LYS A 583 -12.62 -12.43 18.03
CA LYS A 583 -12.62 -13.68 18.78
C LYS A 583 -12.48 -14.86 17.84
N GLN A 584 -11.48 -15.70 18.10
CA GLN A 584 -11.36 -17.01 17.49
C GLN A 584 -12.37 -17.94 18.15
N LEU A 585 -13.30 -18.49 17.38
CA LEU A 585 -14.34 -19.40 17.87
C LEU A 585 -13.86 -20.85 17.80
N THR A 586 -13.31 -21.25 16.66
CA THR A 586 -12.71 -22.57 16.41
C THR A 586 -11.41 -22.40 15.62
N ALA A 587 -10.69 -23.48 15.34
CA ALA A 587 -9.50 -23.43 14.47
C ALA A 587 -9.79 -22.88 13.06
N LYS A 588 -11.06 -22.95 12.60
CA LYS A 588 -11.46 -22.50 11.25
C LYS A 588 -12.41 -21.30 11.26
N SER A 589 -12.95 -20.90 12.42
CA SER A 589 -13.97 -19.84 12.48
C SER A 589 -13.62 -18.75 13.47
N SER A 590 -13.96 -17.54 13.13
CA SER A 590 -13.70 -16.35 13.92
C SER A 590 -14.72 -15.24 13.63
N VAL A 591 -14.94 -14.39 14.60
CA VAL A 591 -15.85 -13.24 14.52
C VAL A 591 -15.12 -11.96 14.90
N SER A 592 -15.44 -10.84 14.25
CA SER A 592 -14.95 -9.52 14.64
C SER A 592 -16.04 -8.47 14.59
N LEU A 593 -16.00 -7.57 15.56
CA LEU A 593 -16.77 -6.34 15.60
C LEU A 593 -15.80 -5.18 15.46
N SER A 594 -16.09 -4.25 14.56
CA SER A 594 -15.36 -3.00 14.45
C SER A 594 -16.31 -1.81 14.46
N VAL A 595 -15.88 -0.75 15.13
CA VAL A 595 -16.58 0.54 15.20
C VAL A 595 -15.54 1.62 14.95
N GLY A 596 -15.82 2.54 14.02
CA GLY A 596 -14.90 3.61 13.69
C GLY A 596 -15.56 4.77 12.98
N GLN A 597 -14.84 5.86 12.87
CA GLN A 597 -15.27 7.04 12.11
C GLN A 597 -14.24 7.41 11.06
N THR A 598 -14.75 7.82 9.90
CA THR A 598 -13.94 8.36 8.79
C THR A 598 -14.43 9.74 8.38
N ILE A 599 -13.57 10.52 7.74
CA ILE A 599 -13.87 11.86 7.24
C ILE A 599 -13.68 11.91 5.72
N GLY A 600 -14.63 12.55 5.02
CA GLY A 600 -14.49 12.94 3.62
C GLY A 600 -14.44 14.46 3.51
N ARG A 601 -13.26 15.01 3.20
CA ARG A 601 -13.11 16.45 3.00
C ARG A 601 -13.61 16.86 1.63
N PRO A 602 -14.19 18.07 1.46
CA PRO A 602 -14.53 18.57 0.15
C PRO A 602 -13.31 18.63 -0.75
N SER A 603 -13.46 18.32 -2.03
CA SER A 603 -12.41 18.60 -3.02
C SER A 603 -12.25 20.11 -3.19
N PHE A 604 -11.05 20.55 -3.58
CA PHE A 604 -10.81 21.97 -3.83
C PHE A 604 -11.68 22.51 -4.96
N SER A 605 -11.98 21.67 -5.96
CA SER A 605 -12.91 22.03 -7.05
C SER A 605 -14.33 22.27 -6.54
N ASN A 606 -14.78 21.55 -5.50
CA ASN A 606 -16.09 21.75 -4.89
C ASN A 606 -16.16 23.02 -4.01
N LEU A 607 -15.04 23.49 -3.51
CA LEU A 607 -14.95 24.73 -2.72
C LEU A 607 -14.83 25.98 -3.59
N ASN A 608 -14.40 25.81 -4.82
CA ASN A 608 -14.10 26.91 -5.71
C ASN A 608 -15.37 27.52 -6.30
N PRO A 609 -15.67 28.82 -6.09
CA PRO A 609 -16.87 29.48 -6.56
C PRO A 609 -16.88 29.78 -8.06
N GLY A 610 -15.84 29.44 -8.81
CA GLY A 610 -15.79 29.63 -10.26
C GLY A 610 -16.94 28.95 -11.00
N LEU A 611 -17.46 29.61 -12.03
CA LEU A 611 -18.55 29.12 -12.87
C LEU A 611 -18.03 28.15 -13.91
N TYR A 612 -18.72 27.03 -14.05
CA TYR A 612 -18.48 26.03 -15.09
C TYR A 612 -19.74 25.74 -15.86
N TYR A 613 -19.78 26.05 -17.16
CA TYR A 613 -20.96 25.92 -18.00
C TYR A 613 -21.06 24.48 -18.53
N TYR A 614 -22.20 23.80 -18.22
CA TYR A 614 -22.45 22.44 -18.69
C TYR A 614 -23.13 22.43 -20.09
N ASP A 615 -24.11 23.35 -20.30
CA ASP A 615 -24.88 23.41 -21.52
C ASP A 615 -25.63 24.74 -21.61
N ALA A 616 -26.64 24.80 -22.52
CA ALA A 616 -27.41 26.02 -22.81
C ALA A 616 -28.21 26.53 -21.59
N ILE A 617 -28.60 25.64 -20.66
CA ILE A 617 -29.49 26.00 -19.53
C ILE A 617 -28.89 25.72 -18.16
N SER A 618 -27.70 25.05 -18.09
CA SER A 618 -27.13 24.61 -16.83
C SER A 618 -25.67 25.04 -16.67
N TYR A 619 -25.29 25.29 -15.41
CA TYR A 619 -23.93 25.60 -14.97
C TYR A 619 -23.66 25.00 -13.60
N LYS A 620 -22.41 24.83 -13.28
CA LYS A 620 -21.92 24.43 -11.94
C LYS A 620 -21.21 25.58 -11.28
N VAL A 621 -21.37 25.69 -9.97
CA VAL A 621 -20.61 26.57 -9.09
C VAL A 621 -20.20 25.79 -7.85
N GLY A 622 -18.99 25.97 -7.35
CA GLY A 622 -18.58 25.37 -6.09
C GLY A 622 -19.18 26.08 -4.88
N ASN A 623 -18.99 25.50 -3.71
CA ASN A 623 -19.56 26.02 -2.45
C ASN A 623 -18.47 26.12 -1.38
N PRO A 624 -17.96 27.32 -1.09
CA PRO A 624 -16.96 27.54 -0.06
C PRO A 624 -17.40 27.16 1.36
N GLN A 625 -18.71 27.08 1.62
CA GLN A 625 -19.30 26.78 2.92
C GLN A 625 -19.41 25.28 3.24
N LEU A 626 -18.89 24.42 2.37
CA LEU A 626 -18.96 22.97 2.56
C LEU A 626 -18.20 22.54 3.82
N LYS A 627 -18.89 21.71 4.59
CA LYS A 627 -18.33 21.02 5.76
C LYS A 627 -17.82 19.62 5.35
N PRO A 628 -16.79 19.11 6.02
CA PRO A 628 -16.38 17.73 5.83
C PRO A 628 -17.47 16.75 6.23
N ASN A 629 -17.68 15.72 5.41
CA ASN A 629 -18.55 14.59 5.69
C ASN A 629 -17.91 13.68 6.75
N VAL A 630 -18.64 13.30 7.80
CA VAL A 630 -18.21 12.31 8.80
C VAL A 630 -19.08 11.06 8.67
N THR A 631 -18.46 9.91 8.49
CA THR A 631 -19.14 8.63 8.42
C THR A 631 -18.77 7.76 9.61
N THR A 632 -19.77 7.35 10.39
CA THR A 632 -19.64 6.31 11.41
C THR A 632 -19.93 4.96 10.77
N ASN A 633 -19.03 4.01 10.97
CA ASN A 633 -19.14 2.63 10.50
C ASN A 633 -19.17 1.66 11.68
N ILE A 634 -20.13 0.75 11.70
CA ILE A 634 -20.22 -0.38 12.64
C ILE A 634 -20.29 -1.63 11.79
N LYS A 635 -19.30 -2.52 11.91
CA LYS A 635 -19.19 -3.72 11.10
C LYS A 635 -19.00 -4.97 11.94
N LEU A 636 -19.83 -5.98 11.66
CA LEU A 636 -19.69 -7.35 12.15
C LEU A 636 -19.20 -8.23 11.00
N SER A 637 -18.13 -8.98 11.21
CA SER A 637 -17.60 -9.91 10.21
C SER A 637 -17.46 -11.30 10.81
N TYR A 638 -17.74 -12.33 10.01
CA TYR A 638 -17.59 -13.73 10.32
C TYR A 638 -16.73 -14.39 9.26
N ASN A 639 -15.73 -15.15 9.68
CA ASN A 639 -14.89 -15.96 8.82
C ASN A 639 -15.06 -17.43 9.15
N TYR A 640 -15.18 -18.28 8.13
CA TYR A 640 -15.18 -19.72 8.25
C TYR A 640 -14.40 -20.36 7.09
N GLY A 641 -13.19 -20.83 7.36
CA GLY A 641 -12.32 -21.37 6.31
C GLY A 641 -12.04 -20.34 5.22
N ASN A 642 -12.54 -20.56 4.01
CA ASN A 642 -12.38 -19.68 2.85
C ASN A 642 -13.56 -18.71 2.65
N LEU A 643 -14.56 -18.71 3.53
CA LEU A 643 -15.70 -17.80 3.50
C LEU A 643 -15.44 -16.63 4.45
N LEU A 644 -15.60 -15.42 3.94
CA LEU A 644 -15.73 -14.19 4.73
C LEU A 644 -17.09 -13.59 4.44
N ALA A 645 -17.86 -13.34 5.50
CA ALA A 645 -19.11 -12.60 5.41
C ALA A 645 -19.07 -11.40 6.37
N SER A 646 -19.63 -10.27 5.98
CA SER A 646 -19.75 -9.11 6.85
C SER A 646 -21.05 -8.35 6.65
N VAL A 647 -21.48 -7.67 7.70
CA VAL A 647 -22.58 -6.71 7.68
C VAL A 647 -22.09 -5.42 8.31
N ALA A 648 -22.23 -4.32 7.59
CA ALA A 648 -21.83 -2.99 8.03
C ALA A 648 -23.02 -2.04 8.01
N TYR A 649 -23.19 -1.27 9.07
CA TYR A 649 -24.07 -0.11 9.11
C TYR A 649 -23.23 1.16 9.01
N ASN A 650 -23.55 2.01 8.04
CA ASN A 650 -22.88 3.28 7.80
C ASN A 650 -23.87 4.42 7.98
N ARG A 651 -23.47 5.43 8.75
CA ARG A 651 -24.21 6.68 8.92
C ARG A 651 -23.29 7.85 8.59
N SER A 652 -23.60 8.53 7.49
CA SER A 652 -22.88 9.73 7.03
C SER A 652 -23.65 10.98 7.41
N LYS A 653 -22.97 11.92 8.05
CA LYS A 653 -23.44 13.27 8.35
C LYS A 653 -22.70 14.25 7.42
N ASP A 654 -23.44 15.26 6.95
CA ASP A 654 -22.93 16.31 6.05
C ASP A 654 -22.33 15.72 4.73
N ARG A 655 -22.96 14.68 4.17
CA ARG A 655 -22.50 14.07 2.92
C ARG A 655 -22.52 15.10 1.79
N ILE A 656 -21.39 15.25 1.07
CA ILE A 656 -21.28 16.20 -0.03
C ILE A 656 -21.90 15.57 -1.28
N VAL A 657 -22.87 16.26 -1.87
CA VAL A 657 -23.60 15.83 -3.07
C VAL A 657 -23.79 17.03 -4.00
N ASP A 658 -23.52 16.86 -5.29
CA ASP A 658 -23.85 17.85 -6.32
C ASP A 658 -25.33 17.79 -6.62
N LEU A 659 -26.06 18.86 -6.33
CA LEU A 659 -27.51 18.96 -6.55
C LEU A 659 -27.86 20.07 -7.52
N PRO A 660 -28.88 19.88 -8.37
CA PRO A 660 -29.43 20.90 -9.23
C PRO A 660 -30.43 21.76 -8.48
N PHE A 661 -30.42 23.03 -8.75
CA PHE A 661 -31.37 24.00 -8.24
C PHE A 661 -31.90 24.86 -9.38
N TRP A 662 -33.21 25.09 -9.41
CA TRP A 662 -33.78 26.08 -10.30
C TRP A 662 -33.58 27.48 -9.74
N THR A 663 -33.16 28.43 -10.57
CA THR A 663 -33.03 29.85 -10.20
C THR A 663 -33.91 30.71 -11.14
N GLU A 664 -34.75 31.57 -10.57
CA GLU A 664 -35.56 32.51 -11.34
C GLU A 664 -34.69 33.56 -12.04
N THR A 665 -33.62 33.99 -11.37
CA THR A 665 -32.62 34.87 -11.96
C THR A 665 -31.60 34.02 -12.70
N SER A 666 -31.59 34.13 -14.02
CA SER A 666 -30.66 33.39 -14.86
C SER A 666 -29.26 34.02 -14.80
N VAL A 667 -28.22 33.19 -14.81
CA VAL A 667 -26.83 33.58 -15.06
C VAL A 667 -26.53 33.21 -16.51
N ASP A 668 -26.24 34.19 -17.36
CA ASP A 668 -26.01 34.00 -18.80
C ASP A 668 -27.12 33.16 -19.50
N ASN A 669 -28.39 33.50 -19.23
CA ASN A 669 -29.55 32.74 -19.68
C ASN A 669 -29.65 31.29 -19.19
N LYS A 670 -28.95 30.92 -18.08
CA LYS A 670 -28.97 29.60 -17.49
C LYS A 670 -29.67 29.63 -16.14
N ASN A 671 -30.66 28.76 -15.98
CA ASN A 671 -31.52 28.73 -14.81
C ASN A 671 -31.28 27.48 -13.94
N ILE A 672 -30.54 26.46 -14.40
CA ILE A 672 -30.20 25.28 -13.60
C ILE A 672 -28.79 25.45 -13.05
N LYS A 673 -28.71 25.62 -11.76
CA LYS A 673 -27.46 25.73 -11.02
C LYS A 673 -27.13 24.39 -10.33
N PHE A 674 -26.07 23.70 -10.74
CA PHE A 674 -25.50 22.59 -9.98
C PHE A 674 -24.54 23.15 -8.92
N MET A 675 -24.73 22.73 -7.68
CA MET A 675 -23.88 23.15 -6.57
C MET A 675 -23.68 22.01 -5.58
N PRO A 676 -22.44 21.74 -5.14
CA PRO A 676 -22.20 20.79 -4.06
C PRO A 676 -22.76 21.35 -2.74
N VAL A 677 -23.52 20.53 -2.04
CA VAL A 677 -24.10 20.87 -0.74
C VAL A 677 -23.88 19.76 0.28
N ASN A 678 -23.94 20.10 1.56
CA ASN A 678 -23.91 19.12 2.63
C ASN A 678 -25.31 18.53 2.82
N PHE A 679 -25.48 17.28 2.44
CA PHE A 679 -26.68 16.51 2.67
C PHE A 679 -26.69 15.99 4.11
N ASN A 680 -27.70 16.37 4.90
CA ASN A 680 -27.64 16.24 6.36
C ASN A 680 -27.40 14.79 6.83
N LYS A 681 -28.10 13.80 6.25
CA LYS A 681 -28.08 12.43 6.72
C LYS A 681 -28.23 11.42 5.57
N SER A 682 -27.29 10.51 5.46
CA SER A 682 -27.36 9.36 4.56
C SER A 682 -26.93 8.11 5.31
N GLU A 683 -27.78 7.10 5.33
CA GLU A 683 -27.53 5.83 6.00
C GLU A 683 -27.62 4.68 5.01
N ASN A 684 -26.86 3.62 5.27
CA ASN A 684 -27.01 2.36 4.54
C ASN A 684 -26.57 1.16 5.38
N ILE A 685 -27.11 -0.01 5.04
CA ILE A 685 -26.61 -1.31 5.47
C ILE A 685 -25.94 -1.94 4.25
N VAL A 686 -24.73 -2.44 4.44
CA VAL A 686 -23.96 -3.15 3.42
C VAL A 686 -23.66 -4.55 3.94
N ALA A 687 -24.11 -5.59 3.25
CA ALA A 687 -23.71 -6.96 3.51
C ALA A 687 -22.79 -7.44 2.39
N THR A 688 -21.64 -8.05 2.74
CA THR A 688 -20.69 -8.60 1.76
C THR A 688 -20.37 -10.05 2.09
N ALA A 689 -20.17 -10.86 1.05
CA ALA A 689 -19.69 -12.21 1.18
C ALA A 689 -18.60 -12.49 0.13
N LEU A 690 -17.53 -13.14 0.54
CA LEU A 690 -16.43 -13.58 -0.31
C LEU A 690 -16.20 -15.07 -0.04
N TYR A 691 -16.19 -15.87 -1.10
CA TYR A 691 -15.92 -17.29 -1.02
C TYR A 691 -14.92 -17.72 -2.08
N ASN A 692 -13.79 -18.27 -1.63
CA ASN A 692 -12.74 -18.81 -2.48
C ASN A 692 -12.81 -20.35 -2.48
N PHE A 693 -12.89 -20.96 -3.67
CA PHE A 693 -12.91 -22.41 -3.81
C PHE A 693 -12.23 -22.87 -5.11
N SER A 694 -12.09 -24.17 -5.30
CA SER A 694 -11.51 -24.73 -6.52
C SER A 694 -12.35 -25.84 -7.07
N ILE A 695 -12.55 -25.86 -8.38
CA ILE A 695 -13.17 -26.92 -9.15
C ILE A 695 -12.09 -27.55 -10.04
N GLY A 696 -11.60 -28.73 -9.66
CA GLY A 696 -10.44 -29.34 -10.35
C GLY A 696 -9.23 -28.42 -10.32
N PRO A 697 -8.66 -28.00 -11.48
CA PRO A 697 -7.54 -27.08 -11.56
C PRO A 697 -7.98 -25.59 -11.49
N VAL A 698 -9.26 -25.29 -11.68
CA VAL A 698 -9.79 -23.93 -11.74
C VAL A 698 -9.96 -23.41 -10.32
N GLN A 699 -9.38 -22.25 -10.04
CA GLN A 699 -9.63 -21.49 -8.83
C GLN A 699 -10.72 -20.47 -9.09
N VAL A 700 -11.70 -20.36 -8.19
CA VAL A 700 -12.83 -19.46 -8.30
C VAL A 700 -12.89 -18.56 -7.07
N ASP A 701 -12.95 -17.26 -7.29
CA ASP A 701 -13.23 -16.24 -6.29
C ASP A 701 -14.62 -15.67 -6.57
N LEU A 702 -15.56 -15.90 -5.66
CA LEU A 702 -16.91 -15.36 -5.75
C LEU A 702 -17.10 -14.29 -4.69
N THR A 703 -17.48 -13.10 -5.11
CA THR A 703 -17.78 -11.98 -4.23
C THR A 703 -19.18 -11.49 -4.50
N GLY A 704 -19.94 -11.21 -3.45
CA GLY A 704 -21.26 -10.60 -3.56
C GLY A 704 -21.41 -9.51 -2.52
N SER A 705 -22.13 -8.44 -2.87
CA SER A 705 -22.55 -7.42 -1.92
C SER A 705 -24.03 -7.09 -2.08
N PHE A 706 -24.61 -6.65 -0.98
CA PHE A 706 -25.98 -6.16 -0.90
C PHE A 706 -25.97 -4.83 -0.17
N VAL A 707 -26.59 -3.81 -0.75
CA VAL A 707 -26.65 -2.46 -0.20
C VAL A 707 -28.12 -2.04 -0.06
N GLN A 708 -28.52 -1.74 1.17
CA GLN A 708 -29.81 -1.14 1.50
C GLN A 708 -29.60 0.32 1.92
N PRO A 709 -29.88 1.31 1.07
CA PRO A 709 -29.78 2.72 1.42
C PRO A 709 -31.04 3.19 2.17
N PHE A 710 -30.87 4.25 2.99
CA PHE A 710 -31.93 4.98 3.68
C PHE A 710 -31.63 6.46 3.53
N VAL A 711 -32.17 7.07 2.46
CA VAL A 711 -31.98 8.49 2.14
C VAL A 711 -33.34 9.11 1.89
N LYS A 712 -33.55 10.31 2.41
CA LYS A 712 -34.79 11.09 2.20
C LYS A 712 -34.42 12.48 1.74
N ALA A 713 -35.14 13.00 0.76
CA ALA A 713 -35.00 14.36 0.27
C ALA A 713 -36.34 14.87 -0.28
N ASN A 714 -36.43 16.17 -0.52
CA ASN A 714 -37.61 16.77 -1.15
C ASN A 714 -37.60 16.53 -2.68
N TYR A 715 -38.78 16.16 -3.21
CA TYR A 715 -39.05 16.13 -4.64
C TYR A 715 -40.50 16.52 -4.91
N LEU A 716 -40.72 17.57 -5.71
CA LEU A 716 -42.01 18.14 -6.05
C LEU A 716 -42.85 18.57 -4.81
N GLY A 717 -42.16 19.09 -3.78
CA GLY A 717 -42.80 19.57 -2.54
C GLY A 717 -43.10 18.49 -1.52
N GLU A 718 -42.83 17.23 -1.82
CA GLU A 718 -43.03 16.09 -0.92
C GLU A 718 -41.72 15.43 -0.50
N GLU A 719 -41.68 14.84 0.69
CA GLU A 719 -40.53 14.01 1.14
C GLU A 719 -40.54 12.67 0.40
N HIS A 720 -39.55 12.45 -0.42
CA HIS A 720 -39.34 11.21 -1.17
C HIS A 720 -38.25 10.35 -0.52
N SER A 721 -38.42 9.03 -0.55
CA SER A 721 -37.47 8.07 -0.03
C SER A 721 -36.66 7.36 -1.14
N TRP A 722 -35.34 7.44 -1.08
CA TRP A 722 -34.43 6.69 -1.93
C TRP A 722 -33.93 5.49 -1.13
N ASN A 723 -34.61 4.37 -1.24
CA ASN A 723 -34.35 3.16 -0.47
C ASN A 723 -34.36 1.87 -1.29
N LYS A 724 -34.27 1.97 -2.62
CA LYS A 724 -34.19 0.80 -3.47
C LYS A 724 -32.87 0.08 -3.24
N ALA A 725 -32.93 -1.14 -2.71
CA ALA A 725 -31.76 -1.99 -2.50
C ALA A 725 -31.09 -2.36 -3.81
N SER A 726 -29.79 -2.55 -3.78
CA SER A 726 -28.98 -3.13 -4.85
C SER A 726 -28.20 -4.33 -4.34
N TRP A 727 -27.87 -5.24 -5.24
CA TRP A 727 -26.92 -6.31 -5.00
C TRP A 727 -26.06 -6.52 -6.23
N ASP A 728 -24.80 -6.88 -5.98
CA ASP A 728 -23.85 -7.21 -7.04
C ASP A 728 -23.19 -8.55 -6.77
N ILE A 729 -22.76 -9.20 -7.85
CA ILE A 729 -21.97 -10.43 -7.81
C ILE A 729 -20.81 -10.27 -8.81
N ASN A 730 -19.61 -10.57 -8.33
CA ASN A 730 -18.43 -10.77 -9.17
C ASN A 730 -17.94 -12.21 -9.04
N ALA A 731 -17.69 -12.86 -10.16
CA ALA A 731 -17.13 -14.19 -10.25
C ALA A 731 -15.84 -14.16 -11.08
N ASN A 732 -14.71 -14.43 -10.44
CA ASN A 732 -13.41 -14.52 -11.09
C ASN A 732 -12.97 -15.99 -11.09
N ALA A 733 -12.80 -16.58 -12.28
CA ALA A 733 -12.39 -17.98 -12.44
C ALA A 733 -11.05 -18.05 -13.19
N GLN A 734 -10.06 -18.70 -12.58
CA GLN A 734 -8.68 -18.78 -13.06
C GLN A 734 -8.37 -20.22 -13.43
N TRP A 735 -8.16 -20.47 -14.70
CA TRP A 735 -7.88 -21.79 -15.25
C TRP A 735 -6.44 -21.89 -15.76
N PRO A 736 -5.51 -22.51 -15.01
CA PRO A 736 -4.19 -22.81 -15.53
C PRO A 736 -4.29 -23.92 -16.59
N LEU A 737 -4.17 -23.55 -17.86
CA LEU A 737 -4.23 -24.50 -18.99
C LEU A 737 -2.99 -25.40 -18.99
N ASN A 738 -1.84 -24.84 -18.67
CA ASN A 738 -0.56 -25.53 -18.52
C ASN A 738 0.41 -24.68 -17.67
N ASN A 739 1.68 -25.11 -17.59
CA ASN A 739 2.71 -24.37 -16.84
C ASN A 739 3.08 -22.99 -17.41
N HIS A 740 2.64 -22.68 -18.62
CA HIS A 740 3.01 -21.47 -19.36
C HIS A 740 1.81 -20.57 -19.66
N SER A 741 0.59 -21.06 -19.53
CA SER A 741 -0.59 -20.28 -19.89
C SER A 741 -1.73 -20.43 -18.89
N ILE A 742 -2.47 -19.34 -18.72
CA ILE A 742 -3.60 -19.22 -17.81
C ILE A 742 -4.71 -18.49 -18.56
N LEU A 743 -5.94 -18.97 -18.40
CA LEU A 743 -7.15 -18.32 -18.85
C LEU A 743 -7.91 -17.81 -17.62
N VAL A 744 -8.35 -16.55 -17.65
CA VAL A 744 -9.14 -15.94 -16.58
C VAL A 744 -10.47 -15.46 -17.17
N PHE A 745 -11.55 -15.85 -16.51
CA PHE A 745 -12.89 -15.35 -16.76
C PHE A 745 -13.27 -14.44 -15.60
N ASP A 746 -13.71 -13.24 -15.89
CA ASP A 746 -14.26 -12.31 -14.91
C ASP A 746 -15.65 -11.91 -15.34
N ALA A 747 -16.64 -12.09 -14.48
CA ALA A 747 -18.03 -11.74 -14.75
C ALA A 747 -18.58 -10.93 -13.59
N TYR A 748 -19.18 -9.81 -13.89
CA TYR A 748 -19.80 -8.89 -12.93
C TYR A 748 -21.26 -8.64 -13.31
N PHE A 749 -22.13 -8.63 -12.31
CA PHE A 749 -23.53 -8.28 -12.43
C PHE A 749 -23.93 -7.33 -11.30
N ASP A 750 -24.67 -6.26 -11.64
CA ASP A 750 -25.31 -5.33 -10.71
C ASP A 750 -26.84 -5.30 -10.97
N SER A 751 -27.61 -5.48 -9.92
CA SER A 751 -29.08 -5.53 -10.01
C SER A 751 -29.75 -4.17 -10.30
N GLY A 752 -28.98 -3.11 -10.25
CA GLY A 752 -29.53 -1.76 -10.15
C GLY A 752 -30.05 -1.47 -8.74
N GLY A 753 -30.24 -0.19 -8.42
CA GLY A 753 -30.69 0.25 -7.11
C GLY A 753 -30.51 1.74 -6.91
N THR A 754 -30.40 2.16 -5.67
CA THR A 754 -30.19 3.57 -5.32
C THR A 754 -28.82 3.80 -4.71
N SER A 755 -28.09 4.75 -5.26
CA SER A 755 -26.86 5.31 -4.66
C SER A 755 -27.08 6.78 -4.31
N THR A 756 -27.20 7.11 -3.04
CA THR A 756 -27.54 8.46 -2.51
C THR A 756 -28.90 8.94 -3.07
N LEU A 757 -28.93 9.76 -4.12
CA LEU A 757 -30.11 10.29 -4.78
C LEU A 757 -30.24 9.83 -6.25
N PHE A 758 -29.41 8.88 -6.66
CA PHE A 758 -29.35 8.37 -8.01
C PHE A 758 -29.87 6.94 -8.07
N ASP A 759 -30.88 6.70 -8.89
CA ASP A 759 -31.36 5.36 -9.23
C ASP A 759 -30.63 4.90 -10.49
N HIS A 760 -29.95 3.77 -10.44
CA HIS A 760 -29.28 3.13 -11.58
C HIS A 760 -29.98 1.82 -11.96
N LYS A 761 -29.89 1.47 -13.23
CA LYS A 761 -30.46 0.24 -13.79
C LYS A 761 -29.51 -0.93 -13.61
N SER A 762 -30.01 -2.15 -13.74
CA SER A 762 -29.18 -3.35 -13.80
C SER A 762 -28.28 -3.35 -15.03
N TRP A 763 -27.07 -3.87 -14.85
CA TRP A 763 -26.08 -4.05 -15.91
C TRP A 763 -25.13 -5.20 -15.58
N TRP A 764 -24.40 -5.69 -16.57
CA TRP A 764 -23.41 -6.75 -16.36
C TRP A 764 -22.31 -6.64 -17.37
N THR A 765 -21.18 -7.29 -17.08
CA THR A 765 -20.04 -7.36 -18.01
C THR A 765 -19.35 -8.70 -17.86
N MET A 766 -18.65 -9.13 -18.90
CA MET A 766 -17.83 -10.31 -18.92
C MET A 766 -16.52 -10.04 -19.63
N ASP A 767 -15.43 -10.38 -18.98
CA ASP A 767 -14.06 -10.23 -19.46
C ASP A 767 -13.40 -11.60 -19.63
N LEU A 768 -12.56 -11.74 -20.63
CA LEU A 768 -11.73 -12.90 -20.87
C LEU A 768 -10.28 -12.46 -20.97
N VAL A 769 -9.41 -13.05 -20.14
CA VAL A 769 -7.98 -12.72 -20.12
C VAL A 769 -7.14 -13.97 -20.35
N TYR A 770 -6.30 -13.96 -21.37
CA TYR A 770 -5.33 -15.01 -21.64
C TYR A 770 -3.93 -14.51 -21.34
N ILE A 771 -3.19 -15.22 -20.50
CA ILE A 771 -1.81 -14.90 -20.10
C ILE A 771 -0.89 -16.02 -20.62
N LEU A 772 0.10 -15.67 -21.43
CA LEU A 772 1.10 -16.59 -21.95
C LEU A 772 2.52 -16.17 -21.50
N ARG A 773 3.25 -17.12 -20.95
CA ARG A 773 4.63 -16.96 -20.47
C ARG A 773 5.61 -17.63 -21.40
N ILE A 774 6.51 -16.87 -21.97
CA ILE A 774 7.50 -17.32 -22.93
C ILE A 774 8.90 -17.13 -22.32
N MET A 775 9.92 -17.80 -22.84
CA MET A 775 11.32 -17.66 -22.41
C MET A 775 11.52 -17.88 -20.90
N LYS A 776 10.88 -18.90 -20.31
CA LYS A 776 10.90 -19.17 -18.87
C LYS A 776 10.34 -18.02 -18.01
N GLY A 777 9.36 -17.28 -18.53
CA GLY A 777 8.71 -16.16 -17.85
C GLY A 777 9.43 -14.81 -17.98
N LYS A 778 10.45 -14.69 -18.84
CA LYS A 778 11.06 -13.41 -19.17
C LYS A 778 10.17 -12.55 -20.07
N LEU A 779 9.46 -13.18 -21.00
CA LEU A 779 8.50 -12.53 -21.88
C LEU A 779 7.09 -12.98 -21.50
N ASN A 780 6.23 -12.03 -21.19
CA ASN A 780 4.83 -12.26 -20.85
C ASN A 780 3.95 -11.53 -21.87
N LEU A 781 3.00 -12.26 -22.45
CA LEU A 781 1.95 -11.73 -23.30
C LEU A 781 0.62 -11.88 -22.56
N THR A 782 -0.12 -10.80 -22.40
CA THR A 782 -1.50 -10.81 -21.92
C THR A 782 -2.40 -10.27 -23.03
N VAL A 783 -3.43 -11.03 -23.36
CA VAL A 783 -4.49 -10.62 -24.26
C VAL A 783 -5.79 -10.65 -23.49
N ALA A 784 -6.49 -9.51 -23.42
CA ALA A 784 -7.77 -9.44 -22.74
C ALA A 784 -8.85 -8.88 -23.67
N ALA A 785 -10.02 -9.50 -23.65
CA ALA A 785 -11.24 -8.97 -24.23
C ALA A 785 -12.15 -8.53 -23.10
N ASN A 786 -12.34 -7.22 -22.95
CA ASN A 786 -13.20 -6.64 -21.91
C ASN A 786 -14.58 -6.36 -22.47
N ASP A 787 -15.59 -6.48 -21.60
CA ASP A 787 -17.03 -6.26 -21.92
C ASP A 787 -17.41 -6.91 -23.25
N ILE A 788 -17.14 -8.22 -23.36
CA ILE A 788 -17.26 -8.98 -24.63
C ILE A 788 -18.64 -8.79 -25.28
N PHE A 789 -19.68 -8.64 -24.45
CA PHE A 789 -21.07 -8.52 -24.90
C PHE A 789 -21.56 -7.08 -25.02
N HIS A 790 -20.69 -6.10 -24.72
CA HIS A 790 -21.03 -4.66 -24.76
C HIS A 790 -22.26 -4.31 -23.91
N THR A 791 -22.28 -4.80 -22.67
CA THR A 791 -23.41 -4.69 -21.73
C THR A 791 -23.15 -3.78 -20.55
N ASP A 792 -21.96 -3.20 -20.42
CA ASP A 792 -21.66 -2.22 -19.38
C ASP A 792 -22.53 -0.96 -19.54
N ARG A 793 -23.35 -0.71 -18.53
CA ARG A 793 -24.25 0.44 -18.40
C ARG A 793 -24.11 1.08 -17.02
N SER A 794 -22.95 0.96 -16.41
CA SER A 794 -22.64 1.42 -15.06
C SER A 794 -22.95 2.92 -14.84
N ASN A 795 -22.88 3.72 -15.92
CA ASN A 795 -23.12 5.16 -15.87
C ASN A 795 -24.54 5.59 -16.26
N ASN A 796 -25.51 4.66 -16.27
CA ASN A 796 -26.92 4.97 -16.58
C ASN A 796 -27.72 5.17 -15.30
N TRP A 797 -28.21 6.39 -15.07
CA TRP A 797 -28.87 6.73 -13.82
C TRP A 797 -30.01 7.76 -14.02
N THR A 798 -30.88 7.86 -13.02
CA THR A 798 -31.91 8.91 -12.89
C THR A 798 -31.78 9.54 -11.51
N MET A 799 -31.73 10.87 -11.46
CA MET A 799 -31.79 11.67 -10.25
C MET A 799 -33.12 12.45 -10.22
N LYS A 800 -33.73 12.54 -9.04
CA LYS A 800 -34.93 13.35 -8.78
C LYS A 800 -34.63 14.18 -7.53
N TYR A 801 -34.69 15.49 -7.64
CA TYR A 801 -34.42 16.38 -6.51
C TYR A 801 -35.15 17.71 -6.72
N ASP A 802 -35.77 18.23 -5.65
CA ASP A 802 -36.54 19.46 -5.64
C ASP A 802 -37.62 19.45 -6.76
N ASN A 803 -37.54 20.26 -7.77
CA ASN A 803 -38.44 20.27 -8.91
C ASN A 803 -37.77 19.80 -10.22
N ILE A 804 -36.62 19.09 -10.12
CA ILE A 804 -35.81 18.67 -11.25
C ILE A 804 -35.71 17.16 -11.31
N ARG A 805 -35.89 16.61 -12.51
CA ARG A 805 -35.56 15.23 -12.85
C ARG A 805 -34.53 15.20 -13.95
N THR A 806 -33.40 14.53 -13.68
CA THR A 806 -32.33 14.32 -14.66
C THR A 806 -32.16 12.84 -14.90
N THR A 807 -32.13 12.42 -16.16
CA THR A 807 -31.82 11.05 -16.58
C THR A 807 -30.59 11.09 -17.48
N MET A 808 -29.64 10.21 -17.25
CA MET A 808 -28.41 10.07 -18.03
C MET A 808 -28.28 8.64 -18.55
N ASP A 809 -27.95 8.52 -19.83
CA ASP A 809 -27.57 7.27 -20.49
C ASP A 809 -26.22 7.49 -21.18
N THR A 810 -25.22 6.75 -20.73
CA THR A 810 -23.83 6.88 -21.21
C THR A 810 -23.43 5.64 -21.99
N ASN A 811 -22.88 5.84 -23.18
CA ASN A 811 -22.27 4.80 -23.99
C ASN A 811 -20.77 5.13 -24.17
N GLY A 812 -19.92 4.49 -23.35
CA GLY A 812 -18.47 4.62 -23.37
C GLY A 812 -17.76 3.54 -24.18
N ASP A 813 -16.46 3.65 -24.27
CA ASP A 813 -15.57 2.65 -24.89
C ASP A 813 -15.32 1.47 -23.94
N THR A 814 -16.33 0.67 -23.61
CA THR A 814 -16.23 -0.44 -22.65
C THR A 814 -15.75 -1.73 -23.30
N GLN A 815 -16.16 -1.99 -24.57
CA GLN A 815 -15.72 -3.14 -25.34
C GLN A 815 -14.30 -2.92 -25.88
N ARG A 816 -13.31 -3.68 -25.38
CA ARG A 816 -11.91 -3.43 -25.65
C ARG A 816 -11.14 -4.72 -25.88
N LEU A 817 -10.22 -4.72 -26.84
CA LEU A 817 -9.15 -5.71 -26.93
C LEU A 817 -7.87 -5.08 -26.35
N VAL A 818 -7.35 -5.67 -25.30
CA VAL A 818 -6.10 -5.24 -24.65
C VAL A 818 -5.00 -6.23 -24.98
N VAL A 819 -3.90 -5.74 -25.52
CA VAL A 819 -2.68 -6.53 -25.76
C VAL A 819 -1.55 -5.93 -24.93
N LYS A 820 -1.04 -6.69 -23.98
CA LYS A 820 0.06 -6.28 -23.13
C LYS A 820 1.26 -7.20 -23.34
N LEU A 821 2.40 -6.60 -23.60
CA LEU A 821 3.68 -7.28 -23.72
C LEU A 821 4.62 -6.75 -22.64
N SER A 822 5.24 -7.65 -21.85
CA SER A 822 6.30 -7.27 -20.92
C SER A 822 7.51 -8.18 -21.07
N TYR A 823 8.70 -7.59 -21.14
CA TYR A 823 9.96 -8.29 -21.23
C TYR A 823 10.88 -7.91 -20.06
N ASN A 824 11.28 -8.91 -19.28
CA ASN A 824 12.16 -8.77 -18.14
C ASN A 824 13.54 -9.31 -18.44
N PHE A 825 14.57 -8.50 -18.30
CA PHE A 825 15.97 -8.91 -18.45
C PHE A 825 16.82 -8.46 -17.27
N GLY A 826 17.92 -9.20 -17.02
CA GLY A 826 18.78 -9.01 -15.86
C GLY A 826 18.72 -10.19 -14.88
N THR A 827 19.53 -10.13 -13.86
CA THR A 827 19.66 -11.17 -12.83
C THR A 827 19.03 -10.69 -11.53
N LEU A 828 17.75 -10.96 -11.33
CA LEU A 828 17.11 -10.88 -10.02
C LEU A 828 17.22 -12.26 -9.34
N LYS A 829 18.24 -12.46 -8.50
CA LYS A 829 18.23 -13.54 -7.52
C LYS A 829 17.40 -13.05 -6.34
N LEU A 830 16.14 -13.40 -6.31
CA LEU A 830 15.22 -13.06 -5.23
C LEU A 830 15.18 -14.20 -4.20
N ASP A 831 15.34 -13.86 -2.93
CA ASP A 831 15.13 -14.81 -1.84
C ASP A 831 13.69 -14.71 -1.34
N ASN A 832 12.99 -15.84 -1.40
CA ASN A 832 11.66 -15.97 -0.81
C ASN A 832 11.71 -16.18 0.72
N THR A 833 12.91 -16.25 1.31
CA THR A 833 13.09 -16.77 2.67
C THR A 833 13.68 -15.79 3.67
N LYS A 834 13.96 -14.51 3.35
CA LYS A 834 14.37 -13.59 4.42
C LYS A 834 13.22 -13.40 5.39
N LYS A 835 13.37 -14.04 6.56
CA LYS A 835 12.63 -13.73 7.79
C LYS A 835 12.89 -12.26 8.12
N SER A 836 12.05 -11.38 7.62
CA SER A 836 11.92 -10.04 8.15
C SER A 836 11.52 -10.19 9.62
N ALA A 837 12.07 -9.39 10.52
CA ALA A 837 11.57 -9.29 11.90
C ALA A 837 10.06 -8.94 11.91
N SER A 838 9.55 -8.38 10.83
CA SER A 838 8.12 -8.18 10.55
C SER A 838 7.36 -9.45 10.15
N LYS A 839 8.02 -10.58 9.81
CA LYS A 839 7.32 -11.83 9.45
C LYS A 839 6.56 -12.44 10.64
N ASP A 840 7.14 -12.36 11.82
CA ASP A 840 6.43 -12.70 13.08
C ASP A 840 5.33 -11.69 13.40
N PHE A 841 5.48 -10.45 12.96
CA PHE A 841 4.49 -9.39 13.13
C PHE A 841 3.27 -9.60 12.22
N LEU A 842 3.51 -9.90 10.96
CA LEU A 842 2.47 -10.11 9.94
C LEU A 842 1.78 -11.48 10.09
N ASN A 843 2.44 -12.47 10.70
CA ASN A 843 1.84 -13.78 10.97
C ASN A 843 1.07 -13.82 12.29
N ARG A 844 1.22 -12.84 13.18
CA ARG A 844 0.51 -12.72 14.45
C ARG A 844 -0.53 -11.61 14.46
N LEU A 845 -0.61 -10.82 13.38
CA LEU A 845 -1.72 -9.94 13.07
C LEU A 845 -2.80 -10.76 12.34
#